data_5c4b52c84a2de44bea4f06ff616f2a49
#
_entry.id   5c4b52c84a2de44bea4f06ff616f2a49
#
_cell.length_a   1.000
_cell.length_b   1.000
_cell.length_c   1.000
_cell.angle_alpha   90.00
_cell.angle_beta   90.00
_cell.angle_gamma   90.00
#
_symmetry.space_group_name_H-M   'P 1'
#
loop_
_entity.id
_entity.type
_entity.pdbx_description
1 polymer ?
#
loop_
_entity_poly.entity_id
_entity_poly.type
_entity_poly.pdbx_seq_one_letter_code
_entity_poly.pdbx_strand_id
1 'polypeptide(L)'
;MSIRVRDRLGAIGEARAGAALLGRLVVREGAPGELFMNSLPAHDGMFLVPESAGRWHLLRGAERVEGTFARAQLLDPLDVASIRTVGRSLGELIEQGGTWLDVLDVSPLVPGMSNRAEFQPFEQLLKENVGHLAEVCRKPRTHLRVEVERMAVSRARRFPAQAANYLAAHTEDWERPTLRSVVPKRILATVREDQFDIYENRVAVRLVDHLVVYLRRRVHEVTRLLRVFEEAAGNHGAAAAGSHWRQGRIYKLWGETLDASEAKRKAERTLAQLKHLLFTISGMKDSVLYREVPRRATVGTTLTMTNILSDDAHYQRVAELWLEWARLGQERAVRPRAYFEEMQDLCRSFDSFALLLTLRALDQLGFEPTNLERLLSGPEAEVRHGSRVVRLSWAMADGAISLHGEGVELLRIVPLCSSLAALDDEQLRGVLADADAHAVNGATTVILYPSPSDAAAFEHLAPELAGRLRSLAHEVSKAGQRAVGFLPVSPWDIGSVERMARQLRWVTTAPTFLAYPPMIARPDSPELSRGHTWFEVAGNQLRIVRAPLENDAVPANRLVDDAAAQLKRLEEERESVSLKLREAVRDRGATGVVNARKKELNAEITDAEKRLEALRRFERELSRAVEVVDDLLGCPTCNTRADARRDFKSMGQHFSCTCSDCSTTWGTIACGRCSKSIPVLRLHGTAWTTLAGEPGWIDRMLGADVLAVPWVVGTEIGFVCPSCGNCPRDALTAA
;
A
#
# COMPACT_ATOMS: atom_id res chain seq x y z
N MET A 1 -30.23 -8.70 20.88
CA MET A 1 -28.97 -7.91 20.93
C MET A 1 -28.45 -7.86 19.52
N SER A 2 -28.29 -6.66 18.94
CA SER A 2 -27.83 -6.51 17.56
C SER A 2 -26.36 -6.95 17.40
N ILE A 3 -26.03 -7.50 16.23
CA ILE A 3 -24.66 -7.91 15.90
C ILE A 3 -23.84 -6.64 15.66
N ARG A 4 -22.81 -6.40 16.49
CA ARG A 4 -21.95 -5.24 16.38
C ARG A 4 -20.68 -5.54 15.60
N VAL A 5 -20.34 -4.62 14.69
CA VAL A 5 -19.09 -4.63 13.95
C VAL A 5 -18.41 -3.27 14.08
N ARG A 6 -17.11 -3.27 14.05
CA ARG A 6 -16.30 -2.04 13.93
C ARG A 6 -15.94 -1.85 12.46
N ASP A 7 -16.30 -0.71 11.91
CA ASP A 7 -15.76 -0.25 10.64
C ASP A 7 -14.40 0.40 10.91
N ARG A 8 -13.34 -0.10 10.32
CA ARG A 8 -11.97 0.42 10.50
C ARG A 8 -11.80 1.84 9.95
N LEU A 9 -12.67 2.23 9.01
CA LEU A 9 -12.74 3.62 8.51
C LEU A 9 -13.55 4.53 9.44
N GLY A 10 -14.31 3.98 10.38
CA GLY A 10 -15.30 4.71 11.13
C GLY A 10 -15.54 4.22 12.57
N ALA A 11 -16.78 4.25 12.98
CA ALA A 11 -17.24 3.92 14.32
C ALA A 11 -17.67 2.46 14.46
N ILE A 12 -17.92 2.05 15.70
CA ILE A 12 -18.61 0.80 16.00
C ILE A 12 -20.10 1.01 15.70
N GLY A 13 -20.67 0.14 14.90
CA GLY A 13 -22.09 0.16 14.53
C GLY A 13 -22.69 -1.23 14.44
N GLU A 14 -23.95 -1.28 14.07
CA GLU A 14 -24.64 -2.54 13.79
C GLU A 14 -24.19 -3.09 12.42
N ALA A 15 -24.03 -4.41 12.34
CA ALA A 15 -23.77 -5.06 11.07
C ALA A 15 -24.94 -4.83 10.10
N ARG A 16 -24.64 -4.38 8.88
CA ARG A 16 -25.64 -4.10 7.84
C ARG A 16 -25.44 -5.00 6.65
N ALA A 17 -26.56 -5.46 6.08
CA ALA A 17 -26.52 -6.19 4.81
C ALA A 17 -25.94 -5.31 3.70
N GLY A 18 -25.13 -5.90 2.82
CA GLY A 18 -24.57 -5.18 1.68
C GLY A 18 -23.22 -5.70 1.21
N ALA A 19 -22.57 -4.92 0.36
CA ALA A 19 -21.24 -5.23 -0.14
C ALA A 19 -20.17 -4.83 0.90
N ALA A 20 -19.34 -5.79 1.27
CA ALA A 20 -18.22 -5.57 2.18
C ALA A 20 -16.87 -5.54 1.44
N LEU A 21 -15.87 -4.91 2.05
CA LEU A 21 -14.48 -4.95 1.62
C LEU A 21 -13.68 -5.81 2.60
N LEU A 22 -12.81 -6.65 2.07
CA LEU A 22 -11.96 -7.50 2.90
C LEU A 22 -10.98 -6.63 3.71
N GLY A 23 -10.92 -6.88 5.01
CA GLY A 23 -10.11 -6.10 5.94
C GLY A 23 -10.78 -4.82 6.47
N ARG A 24 -12.03 -4.49 6.07
CA ARG A 24 -12.73 -3.27 6.51
C ARG A 24 -13.48 -3.45 7.84
N LEU A 25 -14.24 -4.53 7.94
CA LEU A 25 -15.13 -4.76 9.08
C LEU A 25 -14.53 -5.79 10.03
N VAL A 26 -14.55 -5.49 11.31
CA VAL A 26 -14.08 -6.35 12.40
C VAL A 26 -15.24 -6.60 13.36
N VAL A 27 -15.43 -7.86 13.75
CA VAL A 27 -16.46 -8.26 14.72
C VAL A 27 -16.17 -7.66 16.09
N ARG A 28 -17.21 -7.17 16.77
CA ARG A 28 -17.18 -6.65 18.12
C ARG A 28 -18.24 -7.29 18.99
N GLU A 29 -17.92 -7.52 20.25
CA GLU A 29 -18.83 -8.03 21.27
C GLU A 29 -19.44 -9.41 20.94
N GLY A 30 -18.60 -10.38 20.61
CA GLY A 30 -19.00 -11.79 20.53
C GLY A 30 -18.44 -12.58 21.70
N ALA A 31 -19.31 -13.06 22.62
CA ALA A 31 -18.87 -14.08 23.55
C ALA A 31 -18.61 -15.39 22.77
N PRO A 32 -17.62 -16.21 23.16
CA PRO A 32 -17.35 -17.47 22.49
C PRO A 32 -18.60 -18.36 22.45
N GLY A 33 -18.99 -18.79 21.25
CA GLY A 33 -20.16 -19.67 21.04
C GLY A 33 -21.51 -18.96 20.83
N GLU A 34 -21.58 -17.62 20.91
CA GLU A 34 -22.81 -16.86 20.63
C GLU A 34 -22.90 -16.34 19.20
N LEU A 35 -21.76 -16.03 18.59
CA LEU A 35 -21.66 -15.47 17.25
C LEU A 35 -21.01 -16.46 16.29
N PHE A 36 -21.61 -16.59 15.12
CA PHE A 36 -21.10 -17.41 14.04
C PHE A 36 -20.92 -16.54 12.78
N MET A 37 -19.80 -16.73 12.11
CA MET A 37 -19.50 -16.15 10.81
C MET A 37 -19.30 -17.28 9.80
N ASN A 38 -20.09 -17.27 8.73
CA ASN A 38 -20.01 -18.33 7.71
C ASN A 38 -20.15 -19.75 8.31
N SER A 39 -21.05 -19.87 9.31
CA SER A 39 -21.29 -21.11 10.07
C SER A 39 -20.12 -21.58 10.96
N LEU A 40 -19.08 -20.78 11.12
CA LEU A 40 -17.95 -21.05 12.03
C LEU A 40 -18.01 -20.11 13.23
N PRO A 41 -17.57 -20.55 14.42
CA PRO A 41 -17.53 -19.69 15.61
C PRO A 41 -16.69 -18.43 15.34
N ALA A 42 -17.25 -17.27 15.68
CA ALA A 42 -16.57 -15.98 15.56
C ALA A 42 -16.42 -15.32 16.93
N HIS A 43 -15.37 -14.58 17.14
CA HIS A 43 -15.08 -13.87 18.37
C HIS A 43 -14.63 -12.43 18.09
N ASP A 44 -14.52 -11.65 19.14
CA ASP A 44 -14.05 -10.27 19.06
C ASP A 44 -12.69 -10.16 18.37
N GLY A 45 -12.53 -9.15 17.53
CA GLY A 45 -11.31 -8.91 16.76
C GLY A 45 -11.14 -9.72 15.46
N MET A 46 -12.09 -10.59 15.11
CA MET A 46 -12.08 -11.29 13.82
C MET A 46 -12.56 -10.39 12.68
N PHE A 47 -11.84 -10.44 11.56
CA PHE A 47 -12.28 -9.76 10.32
C PHE A 47 -13.53 -10.41 9.75
N LEU A 48 -14.41 -9.60 9.18
CA LEU A 48 -15.47 -10.10 8.33
C LEU A 48 -14.85 -10.63 7.03
N VAL A 49 -15.02 -11.93 6.76
CA VAL A 49 -14.39 -12.61 5.61
C VAL A 49 -15.43 -13.34 4.77
N PRO A 50 -15.16 -13.52 3.44
CA PRO A 50 -16.08 -14.22 2.56
C PRO A 50 -16.05 -15.74 2.77
N GLU A 51 -17.12 -16.40 2.35
CA GLU A 51 -17.11 -17.80 1.94
C GLU A 51 -16.46 -17.94 0.54
N SER A 52 -16.18 -19.15 0.13
CA SER A 52 -15.61 -19.47 -1.19
C SER A 52 -16.44 -18.91 -2.37
N ALA A 53 -17.74 -18.69 -2.16
CA ALA A 53 -18.65 -18.08 -3.14
C ALA A 53 -18.69 -16.54 -3.11
N GLY A 54 -17.87 -15.89 -2.27
CA GLY A 54 -17.85 -14.43 -2.12
C GLY A 54 -19.04 -13.85 -1.34
N ARG A 55 -19.79 -14.69 -0.64
CA ARG A 55 -20.86 -14.28 0.28
C ARG A 55 -20.34 -14.27 1.71
N TRP A 56 -21.03 -13.58 2.58
CA TRP A 56 -20.80 -13.64 4.01
C TRP A 56 -22.11 -13.63 4.77
N HIS A 57 -22.13 -14.24 5.93
CA HIS A 57 -23.23 -14.10 6.86
C HIS A 57 -22.73 -14.14 8.31
N LEU A 58 -23.41 -13.36 9.15
CA LEU A 58 -23.24 -13.37 10.60
C LEU A 58 -24.54 -13.88 11.23
N LEU A 59 -24.44 -14.74 12.22
CA LEU A 59 -25.55 -15.32 12.92
C LEU A 59 -25.35 -15.19 14.43
N ARG A 60 -26.34 -14.63 15.13
CA ARG A 60 -26.37 -14.56 16.61
C ARG A 60 -27.79 -14.89 17.10
N GLY A 61 -27.96 -16.08 17.62
CA GLY A 61 -29.32 -16.58 17.98
C GLY A 61 -30.25 -16.62 16.77
N ALA A 62 -31.32 -15.82 16.79
CA ALA A 62 -32.27 -15.70 15.68
C ALA A 62 -31.92 -14.57 14.68
N GLU A 63 -30.97 -13.72 15.00
CA GLU A 63 -30.57 -12.63 14.15
C GLU A 63 -29.57 -13.12 13.10
N ARG A 64 -29.85 -12.81 11.82
CA ARG A 64 -29.01 -13.11 10.68
C ARG A 64 -28.79 -11.87 9.86
N VAL A 65 -27.53 -11.53 9.61
CA VAL A 65 -27.11 -10.47 8.68
C VAL A 65 -26.25 -11.11 7.60
N GLU A 66 -26.53 -10.81 6.35
CA GLU A 66 -25.82 -11.39 5.21
C GLU A 66 -25.54 -10.36 4.12
N GLY A 67 -24.53 -10.64 3.32
CA GLY A 67 -24.14 -9.78 2.21
C GLY A 67 -23.15 -10.46 1.27
N THR A 68 -22.52 -9.64 0.45
CA THR A 68 -21.54 -10.09 -0.54
C THR A 68 -20.25 -9.31 -0.40
N PHE A 69 -19.17 -9.89 -0.85
CA PHE A 69 -17.93 -9.16 -1.07
C PHE A 69 -17.86 -8.68 -2.53
N ALA A 70 -17.25 -7.54 -2.76
CA ALA A 70 -17.07 -7.03 -4.12
C ALA A 70 -16.26 -8.03 -4.96
N ARG A 71 -16.71 -8.28 -6.19
CA ARG A 71 -16.28 -9.41 -7.05
C ARG A 71 -14.80 -9.44 -7.42
N ALA A 72 -14.12 -8.33 -7.25
CA ALA A 72 -12.74 -8.15 -7.70
C ALA A 72 -11.69 -8.26 -6.59
N GLN A 73 -12.03 -8.88 -5.48
CA GLN A 73 -11.17 -8.94 -4.29
C GLN A 73 -10.15 -10.07 -4.29
N LEU A 74 -10.08 -10.83 -5.38
CA LEU A 74 -9.03 -11.85 -5.50
C LEU A 74 -7.71 -11.16 -5.78
N LEU A 75 -6.92 -10.97 -4.73
CA LEU A 75 -5.53 -10.59 -4.87
C LEU A 75 -4.80 -11.62 -5.73
N ASP A 76 -3.82 -11.16 -6.47
CA ASP A 76 -2.90 -12.07 -7.16
C ASP A 76 -2.30 -13.04 -6.12
N PRO A 77 -2.31 -14.36 -6.37
CA PRO A 77 -1.74 -15.34 -5.44
C PRO A 77 -0.28 -15.08 -5.08
N LEU A 78 0.43 -14.41 -5.97
CA LEU A 78 1.80 -13.99 -5.73
C LEU A 78 1.86 -12.93 -4.62
N ASP A 79 1.01 -11.89 -4.74
CA ASP A 79 0.91 -10.85 -3.72
C ASP A 79 0.50 -11.45 -2.37
N VAL A 80 -0.52 -12.32 -2.36
CA VAL A 80 -0.98 -13.04 -1.15
C VAL A 80 0.16 -13.80 -0.49
N ALA A 81 0.91 -14.59 -1.26
CA ALA A 81 1.99 -15.40 -0.70
C ALA A 81 3.13 -14.52 -0.14
N SER A 82 3.43 -13.39 -0.77
CA SER A 82 4.46 -12.45 -0.30
C SER A 82 4.01 -11.70 0.94
N ILE A 83 2.79 -11.19 0.95
CA ILE A 83 2.18 -10.53 2.11
C ILE A 83 2.19 -11.46 3.33
N ARG A 84 1.81 -12.74 3.16
CA ARG A 84 1.84 -13.72 4.24
C ARG A 84 3.24 -14.03 4.74
N THR A 85 4.22 -14.07 3.84
CA THR A 85 5.62 -14.29 4.25
C THR A 85 6.12 -13.13 5.09
N VAL A 86 5.89 -11.90 4.64
CA VAL A 86 6.25 -10.68 5.39
C VAL A 86 5.49 -10.62 6.73
N GLY A 87 4.19 -10.89 6.71
CA GLY A 87 3.37 -10.90 7.92
C GLY A 87 3.84 -11.89 8.96
N ARG A 88 4.25 -13.10 8.53
CA ARG A 88 4.81 -14.12 9.42
C ARG A 88 6.15 -13.67 10.00
N SER A 89 7.07 -13.21 9.17
CA SER A 89 8.39 -12.74 9.64
C SER A 89 8.27 -11.58 10.64
N LEU A 90 7.39 -10.63 10.39
CA LEU A 90 7.17 -9.54 11.33
C LEU A 90 6.44 -10.01 12.61
N GLY A 91 5.49 -10.93 12.49
CA GLY A 91 4.82 -11.53 13.63
C GLY A 91 5.79 -12.25 14.57
N GLU A 92 6.70 -13.05 14.01
CA GLU A 92 7.78 -13.71 14.75
C GLU A 92 8.71 -12.70 15.46
N LEU A 93 9.07 -11.61 14.76
CA LEU A 93 9.88 -10.54 15.35
C LEU A 93 9.17 -9.84 16.52
N ILE A 94 7.87 -9.56 16.38
CA ILE A 94 7.07 -8.93 17.46
C ILE A 94 6.99 -9.87 18.68
N GLU A 95 6.75 -11.16 18.47
CA GLU A 95 6.70 -12.16 19.55
C GLU A 95 8.05 -12.33 20.26
N GLN A 96 9.15 -12.22 19.53
CA GLN A 96 10.51 -12.31 20.07
C GLN A 96 11.01 -11.01 20.70
N GLY A 97 10.25 -9.92 20.59
CA GLY A 97 10.66 -8.59 21.05
C GLY A 97 11.76 -8.00 20.16
N GLY A 98 11.60 -8.10 18.85
CA GLY A 98 12.57 -7.66 17.85
C GLY A 98 12.95 -6.18 17.95
N THR A 99 14.15 -5.88 17.52
CA THR A 99 14.74 -4.55 17.55
C THR A 99 14.48 -3.80 16.23
N TRP A 100 14.86 -2.51 16.20
CA TRP A 100 14.83 -1.72 14.97
C TRP A 100 15.71 -2.32 13.86
N LEU A 101 16.87 -2.85 14.22
CA LEU A 101 17.78 -3.48 13.25
C LEU A 101 17.17 -4.74 12.66
N ASP A 102 16.53 -5.57 13.45
CA ASP A 102 15.85 -6.76 12.98
C ASP A 102 14.74 -6.42 11.96
N VAL A 103 13.98 -5.32 12.18
CA VAL A 103 12.99 -4.82 11.24
C VAL A 103 13.63 -4.33 9.94
N LEU A 104 14.79 -3.68 10.02
CA LEU A 104 15.52 -3.23 8.83
C LEU A 104 16.04 -4.40 7.99
N ASP A 105 16.37 -5.52 8.59
CA ASP A 105 16.82 -6.74 7.91
C ASP A 105 15.67 -7.48 7.19
N VAL A 106 14.42 -7.27 7.61
CA VAL A 106 13.27 -7.82 6.88
C VAL A 106 13.10 -7.10 5.55
N SER A 107 13.30 -7.78 4.44
CA SER A 107 12.98 -7.21 3.13
C SER A 107 11.45 -7.04 2.98
N PRO A 108 10.92 -5.82 2.91
CA PRO A 108 9.47 -5.62 2.79
C PRO A 108 8.93 -5.96 1.41
N LEU A 109 9.81 -6.09 0.44
CA LEU A 109 9.43 -6.10 -0.97
C LEU A 109 9.58 -7.47 -1.63
N VAL A 110 10.46 -8.38 -1.11
CA VAL A 110 10.94 -9.49 -1.95
C VAL A 110 11.24 -10.81 -1.23
N PRO A 111 10.47 -11.27 -0.24
CA PRO A 111 10.79 -12.55 0.36
C PRO A 111 10.63 -13.68 -0.66
N GLY A 112 11.75 -14.33 -1.00
CA GLY A 112 11.78 -15.50 -1.89
C GLY A 112 11.50 -15.22 -3.38
N MET A 113 11.65 -13.98 -3.85
CA MET A 113 11.42 -13.58 -5.24
C MET A 113 12.31 -14.35 -6.22
N SER A 114 13.60 -14.49 -5.90
CA SER A 114 14.54 -15.24 -6.74
C SER A 114 14.10 -16.68 -6.93
N ASN A 115 13.66 -17.36 -5.86
CA ASN A 115 13.20 -18.75 -5.90
C ASN A 115 11.92 -18.91 -6.73
N ARG A 116 11.05 -17.89 -6.74
CA ARG A 116 9.83 -17.91 -7.55
C ARG A 116 10.09 -17.66 -9.03
N ALA A 117 11.18 -16.99 -9.36
CA ALA A 117 11.63 -16.82 -10.74
C ALA A 117 12.27 -18.11 -11.31
N GLU A 118 12.61 -19.06 -10.46
CA GLU A 118 13.21 -20.33 -10.88
C GLU A 118 12.16 -21.31 -11.41
N PHE A 119 12.66 -22.25 -12.21
CA PHE A 119 11.87 -23.33 -12.78
C PHE A 119 11.47 -24.30 -11.67
N GLN A 120 10.17 -24.50 -11.48
CA GLN A 120 9.63 -25.29 -10.37
C GLN A 120 9.76 -26.80 -10.60
N PRO A 121 9.78 -27.64 -9.55
CA PRO A 121 9.91 -29.08 -9.70
C PRO A 121 8.85 -29.70 -10.61
N PHE A 122 7.60 -29.26 -10.52
CA PHE A 122 6.53 -29.71 -11.42
C PHE A 122 6.78 -29.31 -12.88
N GLU A 123 7.32 -28.12 -13.12
CA GLU A 123 7.67 -27.64 -14.46
C GLU A 123 8.80 -28.47 -15.07
N GLN A 124 9.74 -28.91 -14.23
CA GLN A 124 10.80 -29.80 -14.64
C GLN A 124 10.24 -31.18 -15.01
N LEU A 125 9.40 -31.77 -14.17
CA LEU A 125 8.73 -33.05 -14.46
C LEU A 125 7.89 -32.94 -15.75
N LEU A 126 7.18 -31.80 -15.95
CA LEU A 126 6.43 -31.56 -17.17
C LEU A 126 7.33 -31.50 -18.42
N LYS A 127 8.47 -30.82 -18.32
CA LYS A 127 9.44 -30.69 -19.40
C LYS A 127 9.98 -32.04 -19.82
N GLU A 128 10.26 -32.91 -18.86
CA GLU A 128 10.75 -34.27 -19.11
C GLU A 128 9.71 -35.19 -19.77
N ASN A 129 8.44 -34.99 -19.44
CA ASN A 129 7.35 -35.88 -19.84
C ASN A 129 6.43 -35.33 -20.95
N VAL A 130 6.60 -34.06 -21.39
CA VAL A 130 5.73 -33.45 -22.42
C VAL A 130 5.73 -34.23 -23.73
N GLY A 131 6.83 -34.89 -24.10
CA GLY A 131 6.94 -35.72 -25.28
C GLY A 131 6.02 -36.95 -25.23
N HIS A 132 5.85 -37.56 -24.05
CA HIS A 132 4.94 -38.69 -23.87
C HIS A 132 3.49 -38.25 -24.03
N LEU A 133 3.09 -37.09 -23.45
CA LEU A 133 1.78 -36.56 -23.63
C LEU A 133 1.48 -36.19 -25.11
N ALA A 134 2.47 -35.67 -25.82
CA ALA A 134 2.35 -35.39 -27.24
C ALA A 134 2.15 -36.66 -28.09
N GLU A 135 2.84 -37.75 -27.74
CA GLU A 135 2.65 -39.03 -28.44
C GLU A 135 1.27 -39.61 -28.18
N VAL A 136 0.74 -39.55 -26.96
CA VAL A 136 -0.64 -39.93 -26.64
C VAL A 136 -1.63 -39.11 -27.47
N CYS A 137 -1.43 -37.79 -27.59
CA CYS A 137 -2.26 -36.93 -28.40
C CYS A 137 -2.20 -37.26 -29.90
N ARG A 138 -1.04 -37.70 -30.38
CA ARG A 138 -0.81 -38.06 -31.80
C ARG A 138 -1.32 -39.44 -32.14
N LYS A 139 -1.09 -40.43 -31.28
CA LYS A 139 -1.46 -41.84 -31.47
C LYS A 139 -2.21 -42.38 -30.24
N PRO A 140 -3.44 -41.96 -30.04
CA PRO A 140 -4.24 -42.41 -28.93
C PRO A 140 -4.59 -43.88 -29.04
N ARG A 141 -4.79 -44.54 -27.90
CA ARG A 141 -5.44 -45.84 -27.84
C ARG A 141 -6.92 -45.70 -28.16
N THR A 142 -7.48 -46.62 -28.92
CA THR A 142 -8.87 -46.65 -29.29
C THR A 142 -9.47 -47.99 -28.95
N HIS A 143 -10.79 -47.99 -28.65
CA HIS A 143 -11.56 -49.20 -28.62
C HIS A 143 -12.32 -49.34 -29.95
N LEU A 144 -12.36 -50.56 -30.48
CA LEU A 144 -13.17 -50.85 -31.66
C LEU A 144 -14.60 -50.98 -31.20
N ARG A 145 -15.44 -50.02 -31.55
CA ARG A 145 -16.88 -50.08 -31.39
C ARG A 145 -17.45 -50.75 -32.60
N VAL A 146 -18.21 -51.81 -32.38
CA VAL A 146 -18.89 -52.58 -33.41
C VAL A 146 -20.35 -52.18 -33.41
N GLU A 147 -20.73 -51.41 -34.41
CA GLU A 147 -22.12 -50.98 -34.57
C GLU A 147 -22.76 -51.69 -35.78
N VAL A 148 -24.05 -51.89 -35.66
CA VAL A 148 -24.84 -52.46 -36.75
C VAL A 148 -25.65 -51.34 -37.34
N GLU A 149 -25.26 -50.92 -38.54
CA GLU A 149 -25.91 -49.82 -39.26
C GLU A 149 -26.58 -50.28 -40.53
N ARG A 150 -27.62 -49.59 -40.88
CA ARG A 150 -28.34 -49.74 -42.15
C ARG A 150 -27.61 -48.91 -43.22
N MET A 151 -26.97 -49.59 -44.16
CA MET A 151 -26.23 -48.90 -45.23
C MET A 151 -26.46 -49.54 -46.65
N ALA A 152 -26.03 -48.80 -47.68
CA ALA A 152 -26.10 -49.30 -49.06
C ALA A 152 -25.22 -50.55 -49.18
N VAL A 153 -25.71 -51.54 -49.92
CA VAL A 153 -25.02 -52.83 -50.12
C VAL A 153 -23.57 -52.64 -50.69
N SER A 154 -23.39 -51.62 -51.56
CA SER A 154 -22.09 -51.28 -52.12
C SER A 154 -21.04 -50.88 -51.11
N ARG A 155 -21.47 -50.44 -49.90
CA ARG A 155 -20.58 -50.02 -48.79
C ARG A 155 -20.46 -51.07 -47.69
N ALA A 156 -21.34 -52.07 -47.68
CA ALA A 156 -21.38 -53.11 -46.68
C ALA A 156 -20.29 -54.15 -46.88
N ARG A 157 -19.35 -54.28 -45.93
CA ARG A 157 -18.26 -55.26 -46.03
C ARG A 157 -18.44 -56.47 -45.10
N ARG A 158 -19.17 -56.32 -44.00
CA ARG A 158 -19.44 -57.42 -43.03
C ARG A 158 -20.89 -57.34 -42.59
N PHE A 159 -21.52 -58.49 -42.50
CA PHE A 159 -22.94 -58.60 -42.17
C PHE A 159 -23.10 -59.26 -40.80
N PRO A 160 -23.90 -58.71 -39.89
CA PRO A 160 -24.27 -59.35 -38.64
C PRO A 160 -25.23 -60.55 -38.91
N ALA A 161 -25.27 -61.54 -38.05
CA ALA A 161 -26.13 -62.71 -38.19
C ALA A 161 -27.63 -62.38 -38.38
N GLN A 162 -28.07 -61.25 -37.84
CA GLN A 162 -29.45 -60.73 -37.91
C GLN A 162 -29.80 -59.99 -39.21
N ALA A 163 -28.80 -59.77 -40.14
CA ALA A 163 -29.01 -58.99 -41.34
C ALA A 163 -30.02 -59.62 -42.30
N ALA A 164 -30.00 -60.95 -42.39
CA ALA A 164 -30.99 -61.69 -43.21
C ALA A 164 -32.41 -61.60 -42.67
N ASN A 165 -32.61 -61.72 -41.35
CA ASN A 165 -33.91 -61.59 -40.71
C ASN A 165 -34.44 -60.15 -40.80
N TYR A 166 -33.56 -59.15 -40.63
CA TYR A 166 -33.88 -57.76 -40.79
C TYR A 166 -34.32 -57.43 -42.23
N LEU A 167 -33.58 -57.93 -43.21
CA LEU A 167 -33.92 -57.73 -44.62
C LEU A 167 -35.23 -58.40 -45.00
N ALA A 168 -35.57 -59.56 -44.42
CA ALA A 168 -36.87 -60.24 -44.63
C ALA A 168 -38.05 -59.44 -44.04
N ALA A 169 -37.84 -58.72 -42.98
CA ALA A 169 -38.85 -57.91 -42.30
C ALA A 169 -39.01 -56.49 -42.89
N HIS A 170 -38.01 -55.99 -43.66
CA HIS A 170 -37.96 -54.60 -44.18
C HIS A 170 -37.89 -54.57 -45.71
N THR A 171 -39.07 -54.65 -46.33
CA THR A 171 -39.22 -54.68 -47.80
C THR A 171 -38.86 -53.36 -48.46
N GLU A 172 -38.85 -52.28 -47.76
CA GLU A 172 -38.39 -50.94 -48.20
C GLU A 172 -36.90 -50.89 -48.53
N ASP A 173 -36.12 -51.86 -48.04
CA ASP A 173 -34.69 -51.98 -48.29
C ASP A 173 -34.37 -52.90 -49.50
N TRP A 174 -35.41 -53.41 -50.19
CA TRP A 174 -35.22 -54.19 -51.34
C TRP A 174 -35.08 -53.28 -52.58
N GLU A 175 -34.19 -53.63 -53.50
CA GLU A 175 -34.07 -53.02 -54.78
C GLU A 175 -35.05 -53.73 -55.76
N ARG A 176 -35.02 -55.06 -55.74
CA ARG A 176 -35.92 -55.90 -56.46
C ARG A 176 -36.03 -57.32 -55.86
N PRO A 177 -37.24 -57.90 -55.84
CA PRO A 177 -37.42 -59.31 -55.55
C PRO A 177 -37.01 -60.17 -56.75
N THR A 178 -36.47 -61.36 -56.53
CA THR A 178 -36.20 -62.37 -57.56
C THR A 178 -36.91 -63.69 -57.20
N LEU A 179 -37.06 -64.64 -58.13
CA LEU A 179 -37.78 -65.91 -57.91
C LEU A 179 -37.19 -66.76 -56.74
N ARG A 180 -35.94 -66.57 -56.39
CA ARG A 180 -35.22 -67.31 -55.31
C ARG A 180 -34.60 -66.51 -54.28
N SER A 181 -34.58 -65.18 -54.39
CA SER A 181 -33.83 -64.31 -53.44
C SER A 181 -34.30 -62.85 -53.56
N VAL A 182 -33.80 -61.99 -52.76
CA VAL A 182 -34.01 -60.54 -52.74
C VAL A 182 -32.67 -59.83 -53.07
N VAL A 183 -32.69 -58.88 -54.00
CA VAL A 183 -31.54 -57.98 -54.15
C VAL A 183 -31.74 -56.79 -53.25
N PRO A 184 -30.90 -56.66 -52.23
CA PRO A 184 -31.07 -55.55 -51.28
C PRO A 184 -30.48 -54.25 -51.86
N LYS A 185 -31.16 -53.15 -51.65
CA LYS A 185 -30.65 -51.79 -51.83
C LYS A 185 -29.84 -51.33 -50.63
N ARG A 186 -30.35 -51.67 -49.44
CA ARG A 186 -29.71 -51.45 -48.16
C ARG A 186 -29.73 -52.72 -47.33
N ILE A 187 -28.72 -52.84 -46.43
CA ILE A 187 -28.59 -54.00 -45.58
C ILE A 187 -27.98 -53.58 -44.23
N LEU A 188 -28.25 -54.32 -43.18
CA LEU A 188 -27.53 -54.14 -41.95
C LEU A 188 -26.11 -54.66 -42.16
N ALA A 189 -25.18 -53.79 -41.90
CA ALA A 189 -23.75 -54.09 -41.91
C ALA A 189 -23.12 -53.77 -40.56
N THR A 190 -22.09 -54.51 -40.24
CA THR A 190 -21.28 -54.26 -39.07
C THR A 190 -20.19 -53.26 -39.46
N VAL A 191 -20.29 -52.06 -38.86
CA VAL A 191 -19.32 -51.03 -38.97
C VAL A 191 -18.38 -51.11 -37.73
N ARG A 192 -17.12 -51.04 -37.97
CA ARG A 192 -16.13 -50.91 -36.89
C ARG A 192 -15.63 -49.49 -36.92
N GLU A 193 -15.87 -48.77 -35.85
CA GLU A 193 -15.39 -47.43 -35.68
C GLU A 193 -14.41 -47.39 -34.52
N ASP A 194 -13.35 -46.61 -34.66
CA ASP A 194 -12.41 -46.34 -33.60
C ASP A 194 -13.09 -45.37 -32.58
N GLN A 195 -13.35 -45.84 -31.41
CA GLN A 195 -13.88 -45.04 -30.32
C GLN A 195 -12.74 -44.44 -29.54
N PHE A 196 -12.60 -43.11 -29.62
CA PHE A 196 -11.62 -42.31 -28.91
C PHE A 196 -12.07 -41.97 -27.51
N ASP A 197 -13.35 -41.98 -27.20
CA ASP A 197 -13.91 -41.60 -25.91
C ASP A 197 -13.76 -42.71 -24.89
N ILE A 198 -12.51 -42.98 -24.47
CA ILE A 198 -12.14 -43.86 -23.38
C ILE A 198 -11.61 -43.05 -22.20
N TYR A 199 -11.64 -43.64 -20.99
CA TYR A 199 -11.27 -42.95 -19.76
C TYR A 199 -9.86 -42.33 -19.81
N GLU A 200 -8.90 -43.06 -20.28
CA GLU A 200 -7.49 -42.67 -20.38
C GLU A 200 -7.29 -41.46 -21.33
N ASN A 201 -8.03 -41.46 -22.42
CA ASN A 201 -8.03 -40.35 -23.38
C ASN A 201 -8.67 -39.10 -22.78
N ARG A 202 -9.76 -39.26 -22.00
CA ARG A 202 -10.36 -38.16 -21.24
C ARG A 202 -9.36 -37.59 -20.25
N VAL A 203 -8.59 -38.41 -19.52
CA VAL A 203 -7.53 -37.98 -18.62
C VAL A 203 -6.50 -37.15 -19.35
N ALA A 204 -5.99 -37.62 -20.51
CA ALA A 204 -4.99 -36.90 -21.28
C ALA A 204 -5.50 -35.54 -21.76
N VAL A 205 -6.74 -35.47 -22.31
CA VAL A 205 -7.34 -34.20 -22.81
C VAL A 205 -7.56 -33.21 -21.67
N ARG A 206 -8.08 -33.67 -20.53
CA ARG A 206 -8.28 -32.79 -19.36
C ARG A 206 -6.94 -32.33 -18.77
N LEU A 207 -5.93 -33.18 -18.78
CA LEU A 207 -4.59 -32.77 -18.38
C LEU A 207 -4.04 -31.65 -19.25
N VAL A 208 -4.21 -31.75 -20.58
CA VAL A 208 -3.83 -30.65 -21.50
C VAL A 208 -4.51 -29.35 -21.12
N ASP A 209 -5.83 -29.38 -20.83
CA ASP A 209 -6.57 -28.17 -20.42
C ASP A 209 -6.02 -27.56 -19.14
N HIS A 210 -5.79 -28.38 -18.12
CA HIS A 210 -5.25 -27.96 -16.84
C HIS A 210 -3.84 -27.39 -16.96
N LEU A 211 -2.98 -28.03 -17.75
CA LEU A 211 -1.61 -27.59 -17.97
C LEU A 211 -1.55 -26.24 -18.73
N VAL A 212 -2.43 -26.03 -19.71
CA VAL A 212 -2.50 -24.73 -20.41
C VAL A 212 -2.89 -23.61 -19.45
N VAL A 213 -3.86 -23.85 -18.55
CA VAL A 213 -4.27 -22.86 -17.54
C VAL A 213 -3.12 -22.59 -16.56
N TYR A 214 -2.46 -23.64 -16.05
CA TYR A 214 -1.31 -23.54 -15.15
C TYR A 214 -0.17 -22.74 -15.78
N LEU A 215 0.26 -23.11 -16.99
CA LEU A 215 1.39 -22.47 -17.66
C LEU A 215 1.10 -21.02 -18.04
N ARG A 216 -0.12 -20.66 -18.46
CA ARG A 216 -0.51 -19.27 -18.71
C ARG A 216 -0.37 -18.42 -17.45
N ARG A 217 -0.84 -18.93 -16.32
CA ARG A 217 -0.71 -18.26 -15.03
C ARG A 217 0.76 -18.10 -14.66
N ARG A 218 1.55 -19.15 -14.83
CA ARG A 218 2.97 -19.14 -14.50
C ARG A 218 3.79 -18.21 -15.39
N VAL A 219 3.50 -18.17 -16.69
CA VAL A 219 4.09 -17.19 -17.64
C VAL A 219 3.77 -15.76 -17.22
N HIS A 220 2.53 -15.49 -16.80
CA HIS A 220 2.14 -14.17 -16.31
C HIS A 220 2.92 -13.79 -15.04
N GLU A 221 3.03 -14.71 -14.09
CA GLU A 221 3.78 -14.51 -12.83
C GLU A 221 5.26 -14.18 -13.12
N VAL A 222 5.96 -15.01 -13.89
CA VAL A 222 7.38 -14.79 -14.21
C VAL A 222 7.59 -13.53 -15.05
N THR A 223 6.62 -13.16 -15.91
CA THR A 223 6.68 -11.89 -16.66
C THR A 223 6.59 -10.68 -15.72
N ARG A 224 5.74 -10.73 -14.70
CA ARG A 224 5.70 -9.68 -13.67
C ARG A 224 7.02 -9.58 -12.91
N LEU A 225 7.56 -10.73 -12.48
CA LEU A 225 8.84 -10.77 -11.77
C LEU A 225 9.98 -10.20 -12.64
N LEU A 226 10.00 -10.54 -13.92
CA LEU A 226 11.00 -10.01 -14.84
C LEU A 226 10.94 -8.49 -14.94
N ARG A 227 9.75 -7.90 -15.04
CA ARG A 227 9.61 -6.43 -15.02
C ARG A 227 10.17 -5.81 -13.74
N VAL A 228 9.90 -6.41 -12.60
CA VAL A 228 10.45 -5.94 -11.31
C VAL A 228 11.96 -6.00 -11.30
N PHE A 229 12.57 -7.09 -11.82
CA PHE A 229 14.01 -7.21 -11.94
C PHE A 229 14.61 -6.24 -12.97
N GLU A 230 13.90 -5.95 -14.05
CA GLU A 230 14.32 -4.94 -15.05
C GLU A 230 14.29 -3.53 -14.45
N GLU A 231 13.26 -3.20 -13.71
CA GLU A 231 13.18 -1.96 -12.96
C GLU A 231 14.32 -1.87 -11.94
N ALA A 232 14.60 -2.92 -11.18
CA ALA A 232 15.71 -2.97 -10.24
C ALA A 232 17.07 -2.78 -10.91
N ALA A 233 17.33 -3.48 -12.01
CA ALA A 233 18.58 -3.38 -12.74
C ALA A 233 18.76 -1.99 -13.41
N GLY A 234 17.67 -1.41 -13.95
CA GLY A 234 17.66 -0.06 -14.49
C GLY A 234 17.99 0.98 -13.43
N ASN A 235 17.50 0.76 -12.21
CA ASN A 235 17.73 1.59 -11.05
C ASN A 235 19.19 1.59 -10.60
N HIS A 236 19.81 0.42 -10.59
CA HIS A 236 21.24 0.29 -10.30
C HIS A 236 22.10 1.12 -11.27
N GLY A 237 21.77 1.06 -12.56
CA GLY A 237 22.46 1.85 -13.58
C GLY A 237 22.27 3.35 -13.42
N ALA A 238 21.05 3.79 -13.14
CA ALA A 238 20.72 5.19 -12.92
C ALA A 238 21.30 5.72 -11.58
N ALA A 239 21.35 4.88 -10.55
CA ALA A 239 21.95 5.23 -9.26
C ALA A 239 23.47 5.33 -9.36
N ALA A 240 24.14 4.50 -10.17
CA ALA A 240 25.57 4.58 -10.41
C ALA A 240 26.00 5.89 -11.11
N ALA A 241 25.09 6.48 -11.89
CA ALA A 241 25.30 7.78 -12.53
C ALA A 241 24.90 8.98 -11.65
N GLY A 242 24.30 8.75 -10.49
CA GLY A 242 23.74 9.76 -9.59
C GLY A 242 24.56 10.01 -8.32
N SER A 243 24.01 10.82 -7.42
CA SER A 243 24.64 11.14 -6.12
C SER A 243 24.59 9.97 -5.14
N HIS A 244 25.56 9.87 -4.24
CA HIS A 244 25.70 8.79 -3.25
C HIS A 244 24.43 8.51 -2.39
N TRP A 245 23.67 9.56 -2.07
CA TRP A 245 22.44 9.38 -1.27
C TRP A 245 21.34 8.62 -1.99
N ARG A 246 21.24 8.75 -3.34
CA ARG A 246 20.30 7.95 -4.15
C ARG A 246 20.64 6.48 -4.12
N GLN A 247 21.94 6.14 -4.22
CA GLN A 247 22.39 4.75 -4.10
C GLN A 247 21.99 4.15 -2.75
N GLY A 248 22.34 4.81 -1.65
CA GLY A 248 22.01 4.34 -0.31
C GLY A 248 20.51 4.13 -0.13
N ARG A 249 19.67 4.99 -0.72
CA ARG A 249 18.22 4.90 -0.63
C ARG A 249 17.65 3.72 -1.43
N ILE A 250 18.17 3.45 -2.62
CA ILE A 250 17.78 2.30 -3.44
C ILE A 250 18.22 1.00 -2.77
N TYR A 251 19.43 0.93 -2.22
CA TYR A 251 19.89 -0.23 -1.46
C TYR A 251 19.02 -0.52 -0.24
N LYS A 252 18.63 0.51 0.51
CA LYS A 252 17.68 0.36 1.63
C LYS A 252 16.31 -0.18 1.19
N LEU A 253 15.83 0.22 0.01
CA LEU A 253 14.55 -0.24 -0.53
C LEU A 253 14.57 -1.70 -0.95
N TRP A 254 15.65 -2.16 -1.59
CA TRP A 254 15.75 -3.51 -2.18
C TRP A 254 16.43 -4.55 -1.28
N GLY A 255 17.11 -4.09 -0.23
CA GLY A 255 18.04 -4.93 0.53
C GLY A 255 19.34 -5.19 -0.23
N GLU A 256 20.45 -5.28 0.49
CA GLU A 256 21.79 -5.44 -0.08
C GLU A 256 22.01 -6.79 -0.78
N THR A 257 21.13 -7.77 -0.57
CA THR A 257 21.32 -9.19 -0.97
C THR A 257 20.73 -9.53 -2.33
N LEU A 258 19.98 -8.65 -3.00
CA LEU A 258 19.38 -8.96 -4.29
C LEU A 258 20.31 -8.64 -5.46
N ASP A 259 20.97 -9.67 -6.02
CA ASP A 259 21.57 -9.55 -7.35
C ASP A 259 20.49 -9.55 -8.43
N ALA A 260 19.97 -8.34 -8.72
CA ALA A 260 18.92 -8.13 -9.71
C ALA A 260 19.33 -8.63 -11.11
N SER A 261 20.62 -8.60 -11.43
CA SER A 261 21.12 -9.02 -12.74
C SER A 261 21.10 -10.55 -12.89
N GLU A 262 21.44 -11.28 -11.84
CA GLU A 262 21.34 -12.74 -11.83
C GLU A 262 19.89 -13.20 -11.79
N ALA A 263 19.07 -12.61 -10.93
CA ALA A 263 17.64 -12.88 -10.84
C ALA A 263 16.92 -12.62 -12.18
N LYS A 264 17.24 -11.52 -12.85
CA LYS A 264 16.75 -11.22 -14.20
C LYS A 264 17.09 -12.32 -15.19
N ARG A 265 18.37 -12.71 -15.27
CA ARG A 265 18.82 -13.77 -16.20
C ARG A 265 18.14 -15.13 -15.92
N LYS A 266 17.93 -15.47 -14.64
CA LYS A 266 17.18 -16.67 -14.25
C LYS A 266 15.73 -16.59 -14.71
N ALA A 267 15.05 -15.46 -14.45
CA ALA A 267 13.67 -15.22 -14.87
C ALA A 267 13.51 -15.28 -16.40
N GLU A 268 14.42 -14.69 -17.17
CA GLU A 268 14.41 -14.74 -18.64
C GLU A 268 14.48 -16.18 -19.16
N ARG A 269 15.40 -16.98 -18.61
CA ARG A 269 15.54 -18.41 -18.98
C ARG A 269 14.29 -19.21 -18.64
N THR A 270 13.74 -19.02 -17.44
CA THR A 270 12.53 -19.69 -17.00
C THR A 270 11.34 -19.29 -17.88
N LEU A 271 11.20 -18.01 -18.20
CA LEU A 271 10.13 -17.48 -19.05
C LEU A 271 10.20 -18.08 -20.47
N ALA A 272 11.39 -18.19 -21.05
CA ALA A 272 11.60 -18.79 -22.35
C ALA A 272 11.18 -20.28 -22.35
N GLN A 273 11.55 -21.03 -21.32
CA GLN A 273 11.17 -22.45 -21.17
C GLN A 273 9.67 -22.62 -20.98
N LEU A 274 9.04 -21.81 -20.14
CA LEU A 274 7.59 -21.85 -19.89
C LEU A 274 6.78 -21.49 -21.15
N LYS A 275 7.22 -20.49 -21.92
CA LYS A 275 6.60 -20.11 -23.20
C LYS A 275 6.70 -21.26 -24.21
N HIS A 276 7.85 -21.94 -24.26
CA HIS A 276 8.03 -23.10 -25.14
C HIS A 276 7.11 -24.26 -24.75
N LEU A 277 7.03 -24.59 -23.45
CA LEU A 277 6.09 -25.60 -22.95
C LEU A 277 4.64 -25.24 -23.23
N LEU A 278 4.26 -23.99 -23.00
CA LEU A 278 2.90 -23.50 -23.28
C LEU A 278 2.56 -23.61 -24.77
N PHE A 279 3.50 -23.26 -25.65
CA PHE A 279 3.33 -23.40 -27.09
C PHE A 279 3.14 -24.87 -27.50
N THR A 280 4.01 -25.77 -27.02
CA THR A 280 3.96 -27.21 -27.30
C THR A 280 2.63 -27.81 -26.82
N ILE A 281 2.24 -27.55 -25.57
CA ILE A 281 0.99 -28.12 -25.01
C ILE A 281 -0.25 -27.49 -25.62
N SER A 282 -0.23 -26.21 -25.95
CA SER A 282 -1.34 -25.57 -26.67
C SER A 282 -1.54 -26.18 -28.07
N GLY A 283 -0.46 -26.52 -28.76
CA GLY A 283 -0.53 -27.21 -30.07
C GLY A 283 -1.17 -28.62 -30.01
N MET A 284 -1.16 -29.27 -28.84
CA MET A 284 -1.85 -30.55 -28.66
C MET A 284 -3.37 -30.45 -28.77
N LYS A 285 -3.95 -29.26 -28.61
CA LYS A 285 -5.38 -29.01 -28.83
C LYS A 285 -5.82 -29.17 -30.27
N ASP A 286 -4.90 -29.15 -31.20
CA ASP A 286 -5.17 -29.41 -32.62
C ASP A 286 -5.10 -30.88 -32.99
N SER A 287 -4.76 -31.77 -32.03
CA SER A 287 -4.68 -33.21 -32.26
C SER A 287 -6.03 -33.86 -32.51
N VAL A 288 -5.99 -35.03 -33.13
CA VAL A 288 -7.20 -35.85 -33.39
C VAL A 288 -7.85 -36.22 -32.04
N LEU A 289 -7.05 -36.63 -31.06
CA LEU A 289 -7.54 -36.99 -29.73
C LEU A 289 -8.36 -35.85 -29.10
N TYR A 290 -7.86 -34.62 -29.13
CA TYR A 290 -8.53 -33.48 -28.50
C TYR A 290 -9.83 -33.08 -29.18
N ARG A 291 -9.98 -33.39 -30.52
CA ARG A 291 -11.20 -33.12 -31.28
C ARG A 291 -12.26 -34.17 -31.06
N GLU A 292 -11.86 -35.44 -30.98
CA GLU A 292 -12.77 -36.58 -30.91
C GLU A 292 -13.31 -36.84 -29.48
N VAL A 293 -12.55 -36.49 -28.43
CA VAL A 293 -13.03 -36.61 -27.05
C VAL A 293 -14.01 -35.49 -26.71
N PRO A 294 -15.23 -35.82 -26.22
CA PRO A 294 -16.25 -34.81 -25.95
C PRO A 294 -15.79 -33.76 -24.92
N ARG A 295 -16.00 -32.50 -25.22
CA ARG A 295 -15.63 -31.38 -24.33
C ARG A 295 -16.29 -31.42 -22.97
N ARG A 296 -17.42 -32.09 -22.81
CA ARG A 296 -18.17 -32.27 -21.55
C ARG A 296 -17.74 -33.51 -20.78
N ALA A 297 -16.84 -34.31 -21.33
CA ALA A 297 -16.35 -35.49 -20.60
C ALA A 297 -15.61 -35.05 -19.34
N THR A 298 -16.09 -35.45 -18.18
CA THR A 298 -15.50 -35.13 -16.87
C THR A 298 -14.60 -36.26 -16.41
N VAL A 299 -13.51 -35.92 -15.77
CA VAL A 299 -12.64 -36.84 -15.05
C VAL A 299 -12.62 -36.42 -13.60
N GLY A 300 -12.80 -37.37 -12.68
CA GLY A 300 -12.72 -37.07 -11.25
C GLY A 300 -11.31 -36.62 -10.83
N THR A 301 -11.20 -35.93 -9.72
CA THR A 301 -9.91 -35.52 -9.16
C THR A 301 -9.05 -36.70 -8.77
N THR A 302 -9.68 -37.80 -8.36
CA THR A 302 -9.01 -39.06 -8.06
C THR A 302 -8.86 -39.88 -9.34
N LEU A 303 -7.63 -40.19 -9.71
CA LEU A 303 -7.33 -40.99 -10.90
C LEU A 303 -7.64 -42.47 -10.61
N THR A 304 -8.41 -43.12 -11.50
CA THR A 304 -8.58 -44.57 -11.49
C THR A 304 -7.50 -45.21 -12.33
N MET A 305 -6.61 -45.99 -11.73
CA MET A 305 -5.55 -46.67 -12.46
C MET A 305 -6.14 -47.83 -13.25
N THR A 306 -6.06 -47.72 -14.57
CA THR A 306 -6.43 -48.79 -15.50
C THR A 306 -5.18 -49.45 -16.05
N ASN A 307 -5.32 -50.64 -16.67
CA ASN A 307 -4.20 -51.35 -17.28
C ASN A 307 -3.46 -50.49 -18.32
N ILE A 308 -4.18 -49.65 -19.07
CA ILE A 308 -3.56 -48.72 -20.03
C ILE A 308 -2.71 -47.69 -19.33
N LEU A 309 -3.22 -47.08 -18.25
CA LEU A 309 -2.47 -46.10 -17.47
C LEU A 309 -1.29 -46.70 -16.70
N SER A 310 -1.31 -48.02 -16.42
CA SER A 310 -0.26 -48.73 -15.70
C SER A 310 0.82 -49.33 -16.64
N ASP A 311 0.41 -49.90 -17.76
CA ASP A 311 1.28 -50.75 -18.58
C ASP A 311 1.81 -50.08 -19.84
N ASP A 312 1.09 -49.06 -20.37
CA ASP A 312 1.56 -48.30 -21.53
C ASP A 312 2.52 -47.18 -21.10
N ALA A 313 3.75 -47.24 -21.62
CA ALA A 313 4.82 -46.32 -21.22
C ALA A 313 4.49 -44.83 -21.39
N HIS A 314 3.66 -44.47 -22.37
CA HIS A 314 3.26 -43.08 -22.57
C HIS A 314 2.13 -42.67 -21.64
N TYR A 315 1.11 -43.54 -21.49
CA TYR A 315 -0.03 -43.25 -20.59
C TYR A 315 0.37 -43.30 -19.11
N GLN A 316 1.35 -44.10 -18.73
CA GLN A 316 1.92 -44.11 -17.38
C GLN A 316 2.47 -42.70 -17.03
N ARG A 317 3.23 -42.08 -17.95
CA ARG A 317 3.74 -40.72 -17.73
C ARG A 317 2.64 -39.65 -17.68
N VAL A 318 1.57 -39.87 -18.45
CA VAL A 318 0.38 -39.00 -18.33
C VAL A 318 -0.27 -39.15 -16.95
N ALA A 319 -0.36 -40.38 -16.43
CA ALA A 319 -0.87 -40.62 -15.08
C ALA A 319 0.00 -39.96 -13.99
N GLU A 320 1.31 -40.06 -14.10
CA GLU A 320 2.26 -39.38 -13.18
C GLU A 320 2.07 -37.86 -13.19
N LEU A 321 1.98 -37.26 -14.38
CA LEU A 321 1.72 -35.83 -14.51
C LEU A 321 0.37 -35.43 -13.92
N TRP A 322 -0.67 -36.26 -14.10
CA TRP A 322 -1.98 -36.03 -13.51
C TRP A 322 -1.94 -36.06 -11.98
N LEU A 323 -1.28 -37.08 -11.40
CA LEU A 323 -1.16 -37.24 -9.96
C LEU A 323 -0.43 -36.06 -9.32
N GLU A 324 0.70 -35.62 -9.93
CA GLU A 324 1.41 -34.45 -9.44
C GLU A 324 0.60 -33.16 -9.59
N TRP A 325 -0.10 -32.97 -10.71
CA TRP A 325 -1.00 -31.84 -10.88
C TRP A 325 -2.14 -31.87 -9.88
N ALA A 326 -2.73 -33.05 -9.63
CA ALA A 326 -3.80 -33.22 -8.64
C ALA A 326 -3.32 -32.96 -7.22
N ARG A 327 -2.07 -33.36 -6.88
CA ARG A 327 -1.43 -33.05 -5.60
C ARG A 327 -1.33 -31.54 -5.40
N LEU A 328 -0.81 -30.81 -6.38
CA LEU A 328 -0.74 -29.36 -6.36
C LEU A 328 -2.15 -28.71 -6.27
N GLY A 329 -3.14 -29.33 -6.88
CA GLY A 329 -4.54 -28.88 -6.82
C GLY A 329 -5.22 -29.18 -5.48
N GLN A 330 -4.92 -30.34 -4.87
CA GLN A 330 -5.43 -30.74 -3.55
C GLN A 330 -4.85 -29.86 -2.42
N GLU A 331 -3.58 -29.51 -2.53
CA GLU A 331 -2.97 -28.49 -1.67
C GLU A 331 -3.69 -27.14 -1.77
N ARG A 332 -4.45 -26.90 -2.85
CA ARG A 332 -5.24 -25.67 -3.10
C ARG A 332 -6.74 -25.82 -2.84
N ALA A 333 -7.27 -27.05 -2.74
CA ALA A 333 -8.68 -27.29 -2.43
C ALA A 333 -8.90 -27.08 -0.94
N VAL A 334 -9.12 -25.83 -0.55
CA VAL A 334 -9.22 -25.40 0.84
C VAL A 334 -10.59 -25.80 1.40
N ARG A 335 -10.60 -26.54 2.48
CA ARG A 335 -11.82 -26.84 3.25
C ARG A 335 -12.42 -25.52 3.76
N PRO A 336 -13.75 -25.38 3.93
CA PRO A 336 -14.38 -24.13 4.37
C PRO A 336 -13.73 -23.48 5.60
N ARG A 337 -13.37 -24.30 6.58
CA ARG A 337 -12.66 -23.83 7.77
C ARG A 337 -11.25 -23.32 7.46
N ALA A 338 -10.49 -24.06 6.67
CA ALA A 338 -9.16 -23.65 6.27
C ALA A 338 -9.19 -22.38 5.40
N TYR A 339 -10.20 -22.23 4.53
CA TYR A 339 -10.42 -21.00 3.77
C TYR A 339 -10.71 -19.80 4.68
N PHE A 340 -11.54 -20.00 5.69
CA PHE A 340 -11.85 -18.98 6.69
C PHE A 340 -10.58 -18.54 7.44
N GLU A 341 -9.81 -19.50 7.96
CA GLU A 341 -8.55 -19.25 8.66
C GLU A 341 -7.53 -18.53 7.74
N GLU A 342 -7.48 -18.95 6.47
CA GLU A 342 -6.65 -18.32 5.44
C GLU A 342 -6.99 -16.86 5.17
N MET A 343 -8.27 -16.51 5.15
CA MET A 343 -8.70 -15.13 4.94
C MET A 343 -8.42 -14.26 6.17
N GLN A 344 -8.60 -14.81 7.38
CA GLN A 344 -8.22 -14.13 8.62
C GLN A 344 -6.71 -13.86 8.67
N ASP A 345 -5.90 -14.88 8.34
CA ASP A 345 -4.44 -14.76 8.27
C ASP A 345 -3.99 -13.75 7.23
N LEU A 346 -4.63 -13.72 6.06
CA LEU A 346 -4.33 -12.74 5.01
C LEU A 346 -4.57 -11.31 5.47
N CYS A 347 -5.69 -11.02 6.13
CA CYS A 347 -5.99 -9.69 6.66
C CYS A 347 -4.95 -9.26 7.70
N ARG A 348 -4.62 -10.15 8.65
CA ARG A 348 -3.59 -9.88 9.67
C ARG A 348 -2.20 -9.67 9.06
N SER A 349 -1.84 -10.51 8.09
CA SER A 349 -0.57 -10.39 7.38
C SER A 349 -0.48 -9.09 6.58
N PHE A 350 -1.59 -8.61 6.04
CA PHE A 350 -1.62 -7.32 5.36
C PHE A 350 -1.47 -6.15 6.33
N ASP A 351 -2.05 -6.24 7.53
CA ASP A 351 -1.82 -5.26 8.60
C ASP A 351 -0.35 -5.24 9.02
N SER A 352 0.28 -6.40 9.17
CA SER A 352 1.71 -6.51 9.46
C SER A 352 2.57 -5.93 8.34
N PHE A 353 2.21 -6.18 7.07
CA PHE A 353 2.87 -5.59 5.92
C PHE A 353 2.76 -4.07 5.90
N ALA A 354 1.59 -3.52 6.23
CA ALA A 354 1.39 -2.08 6.36
C ALA A 354 2.26 -1.47 7.46
N LEU A 355 2.37 -2.15 8.61
CA LEU A 355 3.27 -1.73 9.69
C LEU A 355 4.73 -1.72 9.24
N LEU A 356 5.18 -2.79 8.59
CA LEU A 356 6.55 -2.87 8.05
C LEU A 356 6.85 -1.76 7.05
N LEU A 357 5.91 -1.47 6.13
CA LEU A 357 6.05 -0.35 5.19
C LEU A 357 6.16 0.99 5.92
N THR A 358 5.38 1.17 6.99
CA THR A 358 5.41 2.40 7.79
C THR A 358 6.75 2.56 8.52
N LEU A 359 7.26 1.50 9.13
CA LEU A 359 8.55 1.51 9.82
C LEU A 359 9.70 1.77 8.84
N ARG A 360 9.69 1.12 7.69
CA ARG A 360 10.67 1.36 6.62
C ARG A 360 10.60 2.77 6.05
N ALA A 361 9.40 3.31 5.91
CA ALA A 361 9.22 4.67 5.44
C ALA A 361 9.72 5.70 6.46
N LEU A 362 9.53 5.46 7.75
CA LEU A 362 10.10 6.28 8.82
C LEU A 362 11.63 6.25 8.81
N ASP A 363 12.23 5.06 8.67
CA ASP A 363 13.69 4.91 8.52
C ASP A 363 14.23 5.71 7.32
N GLN A 364 13.55 5.63 6.18
CA GLN A 364 13.91 6.42 5.01
C GLN A 364 13.86 7.92 5.20
N LEU A 365 12.97 8.38 6.07
CA LEU A 365 12.86 9.79 6.46
C LEU A 365 13.88 10.19 7.53
N GLY A 366 14.72 9.25 7.98
CA GLY A 366 15.74 9.48 9.01
C GLY A 366 15.19 9.50 10.43
N PHE A 367 13.98 8.95 10.65
CA PHE A 367 13.48 8.76 12.00
C PHE A 367 14.17 7.55 12.64
N GLU A 368 14.67 7.73 13.83
CA GLU A 368 15.30 6.70 14.65
C GLU A 368 14.46 6.45 15.91
N PRO A 369 14.30 5.21 16.36
CA PRO A 369 13.58 4.92 17.58
C PRO A 369 14.33 5.48 18.80
N THR A 370 13.60 6.03 19.76
CA THR A 370 14.18 6.51 21.04
C THR A 370 14.70 5.36 21.89
N ASN A 371 14.15 4.15 21.68
CA ASN A 371 14.61 2.93 22.32
C ASN A 371 14.88 1.85 21.26
N LEU A 372 16.15 1.66 20.91
CA LEU A 372 16.59 0.70 19.89
C LEU A 372 16.35 -0.77 20.27
N GLU A 373 16.33 -1.08 21.59
CA GLU A 373 16.28 -2.45 22.08
C GLU A 373 14.84 -2.99 22.25
N ARG A 374 13.82 -2.13 22.19
CA ARG A 374 12.44 -2.50 22.53
C ARG A 374 11.37 -1.98 21.58
N LEU A 375 11.72 -1.72 20.34
CA LEU A 375 10.78 -1.12 19.40
C LEU A 375 9.46 -1.91 19.27
N LEU A 376 9.55 -3.24 19.18
CA LEU A 376 8.40 -4.11 18.98
C LEU A 376 7.90 -4.81 20.25
N SER A 377 8.33 -4.37 21.43
CA SER A 377 7.92 -4.98 22.70
C SER A 377 6.50 -4.61 23.16
N GLY A 378 5.83 -3.74 22.43
CA GLY A 378 4.46 -3.30 22.71
C GLY A 378 3.76 -2.76 21.47
N PRO A 379 2.50 -2.29 21.59
CA PRO A 379 1.73 -1.76 20.48
C PRO A 379 2.10 -0.32 20.10
N GLU A 380 3.14 0.24 20.71
CA GLU A 380 3.58 1.62 20.51
C GLU A 380 5.09 1.72 20.39
N ALA A 381 5.55 2.65 19.55
CA ALA A 381 6.94 3.02 19.45
C ALA A 381 7.09 4.54 19.34
N GLU A 382 8.13 5.08 19.95
CA GLU A 382 8.49 6.47 19.82
C GLU A 382 9.72 6.60 18.94
N VAL A 383 9.61 7.42 17.90
CA VAL A 383 10.67 7.68 16.92
C VAL A 383 10.97 9.16 16.86
N ARG A 384 12.22 9.51 16.59
CA ARG A 384 12.70 10.90 16.58
C ARG A 384 13.50 11.19 15.32
N HIS A 385 13.33 12.39 14.79
CA HIS A 385 14.16 12.96 13.75
C HIS A 385 14.46 14.43 14.08
N GLY A 386 15.69 14.74 14.46
CA GLY A 386 16.06 16.05 14.99
C GLY A 386 15.31 16.38 16.29
N SER A 387 14.65 17.52 16.32
CA SER A 387 13.78 17.95 17.42
C SER A 387 12.38 17.31 17.40
N ARG A 388 12.00 16.67 16.29
CA ARG A 388 10.66 16.10 16.08
C ARG A 388 10.56 14.72 16.69
N VAL A 389 9.62 14.56 17.61
CA VAL A 389 9.29 13.29 18.24
C VAL A 389 7.90 12.88 17.79
N VAL A 390 7.77 11.66 17.29
CA VAL A 390 6.52 11.11 16.80
C VAL A 390 6.29 9.76 17.47
N ARG A 391 5.06 9.54 17.97
CA ARG A 391 4.64 8.26 18.53
C ARG A 391 3.84 7.51 17.49
N LEU A 392 4.31 6.32 17.16
CA LEU A 392 3.62 5.35 16.33
C LEU A 392 2.88 4.38 17.25
N SER A 393 1.58 4.17 17.01
CA SER A 393 0.80 3.15 17.69
C SER A 393 0.10 2.24 16.69
N TRP A 394 0.03 0.95 16.99
CA TRP A 394 -0.71 -0.03 16.20
C TRP A 394 -1.56 -0.89 17.12
N ALA A 395 -2.85 -0.80 16.97
CA ALA A 395 -3.78 -1.59 17.74
C ALA A 395 -3.95 -2.96 17.09
N MET A 396 -3.41 -4.01 17.69
CA MET A 396 -3.49 -5.38 17.18
C MET A 396 -4.94 -5.81 16.88
N ALA A 397 -5.91 -5.32 17.65
CA ALA A 397 -7.32 -5.64 17.45
C ALA A 397 -7.98 -4.89 16.28
N ASP A 398 -7.46 -3.74 15.91
CA ASP A 398 -8.04 -2.86 14.89
C ASP A 398 -7.21 -2.82 13.60
N GLY A 399 -5.94 -3.22 13.68
CA GLY A 399 -4.96 -3.17 12.60
C GLY A 399 -4.70 -1.77 12.04
N ALA A 400 -5.34 -0.72 12.60
CA ALA A 400 -5.05 0.64 12.20
C ALA A 400 -3.73 1.09 12.83
N ILE A 401 -2.94 1.83 12.05
CA ILE A 401 -1.68 2.41 12.50
C ILE A 401 -1.91 3.91 12.64
N SER A 402 -1.62 4.46 13.83
CA SER A 402 -1.76 5.88 14.11
C SER A 402 -0.41 6.52 14.41
N LEU A 403 -0.18 7.68 13.83
CA LEU A 403 0.99 8.51 14.04
C LEU A 403 0.58 9.75 14.82
N HIS A 404 1.17 9.97 15.99
CA HIS A 404 0.87 11.08 16.87
C HIS A 404 2.10 12.01 17.02
N GLY A 405 1.87 13.30 16.94
CA GLY A 405 2.86 14.33 17.23
C GLY A 405 2.29 15.31 18.24
N GLU A 406 3.05 15.68 19.28
CA GLU A 406 2.64 16.61 20.36
C GLU A 406 1.27 16.25 20.99
N GLY A 407 0.94 14.97 21.06
CA GLY A 407 -0.32 14.47 21.62
C GLY A 407 -1.52 14.51 20.66
N VAL A 408 -1.34 14.96 19.44
CA VAL A 408 -2.39 15.01 18.39
C VAL A 408 -2.16 13.88 17.38
N GLU A 409 -3.24 13.19 16.95
CA GLU A 409 -3.16 12.23 15.85
C GLU A 409 -2.95 12.98 14.52
N LEU A 410 -1.78 12.77 13.90
CA LEU A 410 -1.41 13.39 12.63
C LEU A 410 -1.90 12.58 11.44
N LEU A 411 -1.74 11.27 11.53
CA LEU A 411 -2.03 10.33 10.44
C LEU A 411 -2.63 9.04 11.00
N ARG A 412 -3.67 8.56 10.33
CA ARG A 412 -4.24 7.24 10.57
C ARG A 412 -4.16 6.42 9.28
N ILE A 413 -3.49 5.28 9.34
CA ILE A 413 -3.34 4.35 8.22
C ILE A 413 -4.27 3.18 8.46
N VAL A 414 -5.17 2.93 7.52
CA VAL A 414 -6.15 1.83 7.57
C VAL A 414 -5.85 0.85 6.43
N PRO A 415 -5.24 -0.29 6.73
CA PRO A 415 -5.01 -1.31 5.72
C PRO A 415 -6.33 -2.00 5.33
N LEU A 416 -6.64 -2.02 4.04
CA LEU A 416 -7.76 -2.79 3.47
C LEU A 416 -7.20 -3.85 2.53
N CYS A 417 -7.44 -5.11 2.85
CA CYS A 417 -6.96 -6.23 2.04
C CYS A 417 -7.82 -6.47 0.79
N SER A 418 -8.32 -5.39 0.18
CA SER A 418 -9.17 -5.38 -1.00
C SER A 418 -8.60 -4.44 -2.04
N SER A 419 -8.54 -4.87 -3.31
CA SER A 419 -8.16 -3.98 -4.40
C SER A 419 -9.28 -2.97 -4.68
N LEU A 420 -9.04 -1.70 -4.38
CA LEU A 420 -9.99 -0.63 -4.66
C LEU A 420 -10.15 -0.35 -6.16
N ALA A 421 -9.16 -0.72 -6.97
CA ALA A 421 -9.19 -0.58 -8.41
C ALA A 421 -10.34 -1.34 -9.09
N ALA A 422 -10.90 -2.29 -8.40
CA ALA A 422 -11.97 -3.14 -8.90
C ALA A 422 -13.37 -2.72 -8.44
N LEU A 423 -13.46 -1.68 -7.61
CA LEU A 423 -14.73 -1.09 -7.20
C LEU A 423 -15.28 -0.21 -8.32
N ASP A 424 -16.60 -0.18 -8.43
CA ASP A 424 -17.26 0.81 -9.26
C ASP A 424 -17.29 2.20 -8.60
N ASP A 425 -17.68 3.21 -9.38
CA ASP A 425 -17.69 4.60 -8.93
C ASP A 425 -18.62 4.84 -7.72
N GLU A 426 -19.72 4.09 -7.61
CA GLU A 426 -20.69 4.23 -6.51
C GLU A 426 -20.11 3.65 -5.22
N GLN A 427 -19.50 2.48 -5.29
CA GLN A 427 -18.82 1.83 -4.17
C GLN A 427 -17.67 2.68 -3.64
N LEU A 428 -16.88 3.28 -4.52
CA LEU A 428 -15.78 4.16 -4.14
C LEU A 428 -16.28 5.46 -3.50
N ARG A 429 -17.37 6.06 -4.01
CA ARG A 429 -18.01 7.20 -3.36
C ARG A 429 -18.51 6.83 -1.97
N GLY A 430 -19.07 5.63 -1.79
CA GLY A 430 -19.47 5.12 -0.48
C GLY A 430 -18.29 5.02 0.50
N VAL A 431 -17.17 4.43 0.06
CA VAL A 431 -15.94 4.34 0.88
C VAL A 431 -15.41 5.72 1.26
N LEU A 432 -15.41 6.67 0.31
CA LEU A 432 -14.99 8.05 0.56
C LEU A 432 -15.92 8.75 1.56
N ALA A 433 -17.23 8.62 1.37
CA ALA A 433 -18.22 9.24 2.25
C ALA A 433 -18.14 8.70 3.68
N ASP A 434 -17.96 7.37 3.83
CA ASP A 434 -17.81 6.74 5.14
C ASP A 434 -16.52 7.20 5.83
N ALA A 435 -15.41 7.26 5.08
CA ALA A 435 -14.15 7.76 5.62
C ALA A 435 -14.22 9.24 6.00
N ASP A 436 -14.91 10.07 5.22
CA ASP A 436 -15.14 11.48 5.52
C ASP A 436 -16.08 11.68 6.74
N ALA A 437 -17.13 10.90 6.86
CA ALA A 437 -18.13 11.04 7.93
C ALA A 437 -17.58 10.69 9.32
N HIS A 438 -16.62 9.77 9.38
CA HIS A 438 -16.09 9.26 10.64
C HIS A 438 -14.75 9.88 11.04
N ALA A 439 -14.45 11.02 10.43
CA ALA A 439 -13.26 11.79 10.71
C ALA A 439 -13.19 12.35 12.14
N VAL A 440 -12.29 11.89 13.00
CA VAL A 440 -12.05 12.44 14.35
C VAL A 440 -10.80 13.32 14.34
N ASN A 441 -10.89 14.53 14.90
CA ASN A 441 -9.77 15.42 15.26
C ASN A 441 -8.84 15.95 14.16
N GLY A 442 -9.27 15.99 12.90
CA GLY A 442 -8.47 16.62 11.83
C GLY A 442 -7.26 15.82 11.33
N ALA A 443 -7.08 14.58 11.78
CA ALA A 443 -6.03 13.72 11.30
C ALA A 443 -6.26 13.28 9.84
N THR A 444 -5.20 13.17 9.06
CA THR A 444 -5.27 12.58 7.71
C THR A 444 -5.50 11.07 7.82
N THR A 445 -6.50 10.55 7.12
CA THR A 445 -6.73 9.11 7.03
C THR A 445 -6.22 8.59 5.69
N VAL A 446 -5.34 7.61 5.72
CA VAL A 446 -4.80 6.93 4.51
C VAL A 446 -5.32 5.51 4.47
N ILE A 447 -6.01 5.18 3.38
CA ILE A 447 -6.45 3.82 3.09
C ILE A 447 -5.36 3.13 2.27
N LEU A 448 -4.72 2.13 2.89
CA LEU A 448 -3.71 1.31 2.23
C LEU A 448 -4.39 0.11 1.58
N TYR A 449 -4.13 -0.14 0.31
CA TYR A 449 -4.76 -1.25 -0.42
C TYR A 449 -3.80 -1.91 -1.41
N PRO A 450 -3.99 -3.21 -1.71
CA PRO A 450 -3.10 -3.95 -2.61
C PRO A 450 -3.25 -3.49 -4.06
N SER A 451 -2.20 -2.92 -4.63
CA SER A 451 -2.09 -2.59 -6.05
C SER A 451 -0.64 -2.20 -6.37
N PRO A 452 -0.09 -2.61 -7.51
CA PRO A 452 1.29 -2.30 -7.87
C PRO A 452 1.53 -0.84 -8.29
N SER A 453 0.49 -0.12 -8.74
CA SER A 453 0.61 1.24 -9.25
C SER A 453 -0.73 1.98 -9.17
N ASP A 454 -0.69 3.26 -8.77
CA ASP A 454 -1.87 4.11 -8.74
C ASP A 454 -2.39 4.49 -10.16
N ALA A 455 -1.48 4.69 -11.12
CA ALA A 455 -1.86 5.04 -12.48
C ALA A 455 -2.71 3.95 -13.14
N ALA A 456 -2.23 2.71 -13.12
CA ALA A 456 -2.96 1.58 -13.68
C ALA A 456 -4.22 1.21 -12.87
N ALA A 457 -4.19 1.49 -11.55
CA ALA A 457 -5.29 1.16 -10.66
C ALA A 457 -6.57 1.98 -10.94
N PHE A 458 -6.44 3.19 -11.49
CA PHE A 458 -7.55 4.13 -11.63
C PHE A 458 -7.92 4.49 -13.07
N GLU A 459 -7.32 3.84 -14.06
CA GLU A 459 -7.58 4.10 -15.49
C GLU A 459 -9.04 3.85 -15.92
N HIS A 460 -9.71 2.92 -15.26
CA HIS A 460 -11.10 2.54 -15.56
C HIS A 460 -12.15 3.41 -14.84
N LEU A 461 -11.75 4.28 -13.95
CA LEU A 461 -12.64 5.11 -13.15
C LEU A 461 -13.02 6.40 -13.89
N ALA A 462 -14.17 6.98 -13.51
CA ALA A 462 -14.55 8.30 -13.97
C ALA A 462 -13.44 9.32 -13.69
N PRO A 463 -13.11 10.24 -14.64
CA PRO A 463 -11.97 11.15 -14.52
C PRO A 463 -11.96 11.97 -13.23
N GLU A 464 -13.14 12.41 -12.74
CA GLU A 464 -13.28 13.14 -11.48
C GLU A 464 -12.89 12.31 -10.27
N LEU A 465 -13.36 11.05 -10.24
CA LEU A 465 -13.07 10.13 -9.17
C LEU A 465 -11.62 9.66 -9.21
N ALA A 466 -11.12 9.33 -10.40
CA ALA A 466 -9.71 9.00 -10.60
C ALA A 466 -8.79 10.16 -10.22
N GLY A 467 -9.15 11.40 -10.56
CA GLY A 467 -8.45 12.61 -10.14
C GLY A 467 -8.46 12.79 -8.63
N ARG A 468 -9.62 12.61 -7.98
CA ARG A 468 -9.76 12.67 -6.52
C ARG A 468 -8.92 11.60 -5.83
N LEU A 469 -8.92 10.37 -6.33
CA LEU A 469 -8.12 9.28 -5.78
C LEU A 469 -6.61 9.44 -6.04
N ARG A 470 -6.21 10.08 -7.13
CA ARG A 470 -4.80 10.41 -7.42
C ARG A 470 -4.27 11.55 -6.59
N SER A 471 -5.10 12.51 -6.21
CA SER A 471 -4.73 13.58 -5.28
C SER A 471 -4.53 13.08 -3.84
N LEU A 472 -4.44 11.83 -3.70
CA LEU A 472 -4.25 10.97 -2.54
C LEU A 472 -3.61 11.68 -1.39
N ALA A 473 -4.30 11.92 -0.38
CA ALA A 473 -3.77 12.35 0.87
C ALA A 473 -3.91 13.84 1.22
N HIS A 474 -4.18 14.73 0.31
CA HIS A 474 -4.07 16.14 0.68
C HIS A 474 -5.18 17.04 0.16
N GLU A 475 -6.39 16.52 -0.01
CA GLU A 475 -7.54 17.39 0.09
C GLU A 475 -7.60 17.89 1.54
N VAL A 476 -6.82 18.92 1.84
CA VAL A 476 -7.08 19.75 3.03
C VAL A 476 -8.46 20.33 2.81
N SER A 477 -9.45 19.68 3.37
CA SER A 477 -10.80 20.11 3.20
C SER A 477 -10.97 21.48 3.83
N LYS A 478 -11.74 22.29 3.17
CA LYS A 478 -12.23 23.54 3.70
C LYS A 478 -12.96 23.24 5.01
N ALA A 479 -12.56 23.94 6.08
CA ALA A 479 -13.29 23.99 7.35
C ALA A 479 -13.52 22.63 8.04
N GLY A 480 -12.48 22.03 8.58
CA GLY A 480 -12.59 21.00 9.62
C GLY A 480 -12.97 19.58 9.16
N GLN A 481 -13.03 19.34 7.85
CA GLN A 481 -13.21 18.01 7.30
C GLN A 481 -11.86 17.33 7.11
N ARG A 482 -11.81 16.00 7.15
CA ARG A 482 -10.61 15.19 7.02
C ARG A 482 -10.08 15.12 5.60
N ALA A 483 -8.78 15.08 5.51
CA ALA A 483 -8.10 14.54 4.34
C ALA A 483 -8.18 13.02 4.36
N VAL A 484 -8.71 12.43 3.30
CA VAL A 484 -8.71 10.98 3.07
C VAL A 484 -7.82 10.70 1.87
N GLY A 485 -6.84 9.84 2.04
CA GLY A 485 -5.93 9.40 0.99
C GLY A 485 -6.06 7.92 0.68
N PHE A 486 -5.69 7.53 -0.55
CA PHE A 486 -5.62 6.14 -0.99
C PHE A 486 -4.20 5.81 -1.44
N LEU A 487 -3.61 4.78 -0.87
CA LEU A 487 -2.23 4.41 -1.13
C LEU A 487 -2.15 2.98 -1.65
N PRO A 488 -1.91 2.80 -2.96
CA PRO A 488 -1.67 1.48 -3.51
C PRO A 488 -0.31 0.95 -3.08
N VAL A 489 -0.27 -0.31 -2.64
CA VAL A 489 0.96 -0.98 -2.22
C VAL A 489 1.03 -2.40 -2.76
N SER A 490 2.23 -2.83 -3.07
CA SER A 490 2.51 -4.22 -3.44
C SER A 490 3.88 -4.62 -2.91
N PRO A 491 4.04 -5.88 -2.44
CA PRO A 491 5.36 -6.41 -2.09
C PRO A 491 6.35 -6.43 -3.27
N TRP A 492 5.83 -6.31 -4.48
CA TRP A 492 6.58 -6.35 -5.73
C TRP A 492 6.85 -4.96 -6.33
N ASP A 493 6.33 -3.92 -5.71
CA ASP A 493 6.50 -2.56 -6.19
C ASP A 493 7.42 -1.77 -5.24
N ILE A 494 8.61 -1.47 -5.72
CA ILE A 494 9.62 -0.69 -5.01
C ILE A 494 9.11 0.69 -4.58
N GLY A 495 8.18 1.26 -5.34
CA GLY A 495 7.54 2.53 -5.02
C GLY A 495 6.64 2.51 -3.78
N SER A 496 6.28 1.32 -3.26
CA SER A 496 5.35 1.21 -2.13
C SER A 496 5.88 1.89 -0.86
N VAL A 497 7.16 1.69 -0.53
CA VAL A 497 7.80 2.34 0.63
C VAL A 497 7.87 3.85 0.44
N GLU A 498 8.25 4.30 -0.77
CA GLU A 498 8.37 5.73 -1.04
C GLU A 498 7.00 6.44 -1.06
N ARG A 499 5.96 5.79 -1.57
CA ARG A 499 4.60 6.33 -1.46
C ARG A 499 4.19 6.53 -0.02
N MET A 500 4.48 5.55 0.86
CA MET A 500 4.26 5.68 2.30
C MET A 500 5.12 6.79 2.90
N ALA A 501 6.41 6.84 2.57
CA ALA A 501 7.32 7.88 3.04
C ALA A 501 6.86 9.29 2.64
N ARG A 502 6.26 9.43 1.47
CA ARG A 502 5.68 10.71 1.01
C ARG A 502 4.51 11.16 1.89
N GLN A 503 3.66 10.23 2.30
CA GLN A 503 2.56 10.54 3.22
C GLN A 503 3.08 10.96 4.61
N LEU A 504 4.02 10.21 5.14
CA LEU A 504 4.65 10.51 6.42
C LEU A 504 5.38 11.86 6.37
N ARG A 505 6.12 12.12 5.31
CA ARG A 505 6.82 13.40 5.08
C ARG A 505 5.84 14.57 5.04
N TRP A 506 4.70 14.39 4.38
CA TRP A 506 3.67 15.43 4.36
C TRP A 506 3.20 15.77 5.77
N VAL A 507 2.74 14.81 6.55
CA VAL A 507 2.17 15.07 7.88
C VAL A 507 3.22 15.53 8.90
N THR A 508 4.48 15.12 8.75
CA THR A 508 5.57 15.49 9.68
C THR A 508 6.32 16.76 9.27
N THR A 509 6.39 17.08 7.99
CA THR A 509 7.26 18.16 7.46
C THR A 509 6.44 19.35 6.93
N ALA A 510 5.33 19.11 6.23
CA ALA A 510 4.55 20.19 5.66
C ALA A 510 4.03 21.20 6.68
N PRO A 511 3.55 20.81 7.88
CA PRO A 511 3.14 21.77 8.90
C PRO A 511 4.25 22.73 9.29
N THR A 512 5.49 22.25 9.44
CA THR A 512 6.65 23.08 9.75
C THR A 512 6.95 24.08 8.63
N PHE A 513 6.88 23.64 7.37
CA PHE A 513 7.10 24.55 6.22
C PHE A 513 5.98 25.59 6.12
N LEU A 514 4.75 25.20 6.35
CA LEU A 514 3.58 26.09 6.30
C LEU A 514 3.48 27.03 7.51
N ALA A 515 4.17 26.74 8.59
CA ALA A 515 4.28 27.64 9.75
C ALA A 515 5.23 28.80 9.50
N TYR A 516 5.98 28.79 8.40
CA TYR A 516 6.87 29.90 8.02
C TYR A 516 6.10 31.04 7.33
N PRO A 517 6.43 32.30 7.65
CA PRO A 517 7.27 32.77 8.75
C PRO A 517 6.50 32.81 10.06
N PRO A 518 7.06 32.36 11.18
CA PRO A 518 6.39 32.47 12.46
C PRO A 518 6.21 33.96 12.83
N MET A 519 5.04 34.29 13.35
CA MET A 519 4.68 35.64 13.76
C MET A 519 4.42 35.66 15.26
N ILE A 520 5.05 36.59 15.96
CA ILE A 520 4.89 36.79 17.38
C ILE A 520 4.43 38.23 17.69
N ALA A 521 3.73 38.40 18.81
CA ALA A 521 3.33 39.71 19.25
C ALA A 521 4.55 40.57 19.64
N ARG A 522 4.63 41.78 19.12
CA ARG A 522 5.71 42.70 19.45
C ARG A 522 5.39 43.42 20.77
N PRO A 523 6.27 43.34 21.78
CA PRO A 523 6.13 44.20 22.97
C PRO A 523 6.46 45.65 22.59
N ASP A 524 5.89 46.57 23.34
CA ASP A 524 6.12 48.01 23.14
C ASP A 524 7.56 48.35 23.60
N SER A 525 8.50 48.35 22.66
CA SER A 525 9.91 48.64 22.88
C SER A 525 10.52 49.32 21.65
N PRO A 526 11.26 50.45 21.86
CA PRO A 526 11.93 51.15 20.78
C PRO A 526 12.98 50.27 20.02
N GLU A 527 13.59 49.34 20.73
CA GLU A 527 14.61 48.43 20.17
C GLU A 527 14.03 47.49 19.13
N LEU A 528 12.75 47.15 19.25
CA LEU A 528 12.01 46.29 18.33
C LEU A 528 11.21 47.05 17.28
N SER A 529 11.40 48.40 17.20
CA SER A 529 10.68 49.24 16.25
C SER A 529 11.33 49.23 14.86
N ARG A 530 12.57 48.76 14.74
CA ARG A 530 13.30 48.61 13.47
C ARG A 530 13.52 47.13 13.18
N GLY A 531 13.31 46.75 11.92
CA GLY A 531 13.62 45.40 11.45
C GLY A 531 15.13 45.11 11.55
N HIS A 532 15.45 43.88 11.84
CA HIS A 532 16.79 43.30 11.84
C HIS A 532 16.95 42.37 10.62
N THR A 533 18.15 41.90 10.40
CA THR A 533 18.44 40.99 9.28
C THR A 533 17.73 39.63 9.40
N TRP A 534 17.25 39.27 10.59
CA TRP A 534 16.60 37.99 10.90
C TRP A 534 15.13 38.12 11.30
N PHE A 535 14.62 39.32 11.51
CA PHE A 535 13.18 39.55 11.65
C PHE A 535 12.72 40.84 10.99
N GLU A 536 11.46 40.92 10.62
CA GLU A 536 10.78 42.08 10.04
C GLU A 536 9.66 42.56 10.97
N VAL A 537 9.43 43.85 11.01
CA VAL A 537 8.32 44.45 11.75
C VAL A 537 7.06 44.53 10.87
N ALA A 538 6.01 43.83 11.24
CA ALA A 538 4.73 43.79 10.54
C ALA A 538 3.60 44.35 11.44
N GLY A 539 3.45 45.67 11.49
CA GLY A 539 2.50 46.31 12.39
C GLY A 539 2.82 46.04 13.87
N ASN A 540 1.90 45.40 14.61
CA ASN A 540 2.11 45.03 16.01
C ASN A 540 2.71 43.62 16.20
N GLN A 541 3.29 43.07 15.15
CA GLN A 541 3.90 41.72 15.19
C GLN A 541 5.32 41.75 14.65
N LEU A 542 6.12 40.78 15.06
CA LEU A 542 7.44 40.49 14.49
C LEU A 542 7.31 39.21 13.64
N ARG A 543 7.84 39.28 12.44
CA ARG A 543 7.95 38.16 11.51
C ARG A 543 9.40 37.66 11.53
N ILE A 544 9.61 36.42 11.95
CA ILE A 544 10.95 35.84 12.01
C ILE A 544 11.27 35.25 10.63
N VAL A 545 12.20 35.85 9.90
CA VAL A 545 12.50 35.50 8.49
C VAL A 545 13.68 34.58 8.33
N ARG A 546 14.59 34.49 9.31
CA ARG A 546 15.68 33.50 9.40
C ARG A 546 16.11 33.29 10.85
N ALA A 547 16.85 32.23 11.10
CA ALA A 547 17.48 32.05 12.42
C ALA A 547 18.55 33.14 12.66
N PRO A 548 18.67 33.71 13.89
CA PRO A 548 19.73 34.61 14.24
C PRO A 548 21.08 33.89 14.16
N LEU A 549 22.11 34.58 13.68
CA LEU A 549 23.47 34.10 13.66
C LEU A 549 24.23 34.58 14.91
N GLU A 550 25.39 34.00 15.20
CA GLU A 550 26.21 34.34 16.38
C GLU A 550 26.46 35.86 16.56
N ASN A 551 26.53 36.59 15.46
CA ASN A 551 26.74 38.04 15.47
C ASN A 551 25.45 38.87 15.45
N ASP A 552 24.29 38.24 15.37
CA ASP A 552 23.00 38.92 15.37
C ASP A 552 22.63 39.28 16.82
N ALA A 553 22.29 40.53 17.08
CA ALA A 553 21.80 40.94 18.38
C ALA A 553 20.42 40.32 18.65
N VAL A 554 20.32 39.62 19.76
CA VAL A 554 19.02 39.12 20.27
C VAL A 554 18.51 40.10 21.33
N PRO A 555 17.63 41.03 20.97
CA PRO A 555 17.22 42.10 21.88
C PRO A 555 16.39 41.62 23.08
N ALA A 556 15.76 40.44 22.98
CA ALA A 556 14.87 39.90 24.00
C ALA A 556 15.56 39.74 25.37
N ASN A 557 16.79 39.19 25.40
CA ASN A 557 17.50 38.97 26.67
C ASN A 557 17.85 40.29 27.35
N ARG A 558 18.30 41.31 26.58
CA ARG A 558 18.57 42.63 27.11
C ARG A 558 17.33 43.29 27.69
N LEU A 559 16.20 43.20 27.01
CA LEU A 559 14.93 43.73 27.49
C LEU A 559 14.47 43.09 28.80
N VAL A 560 14.65 41.78 28.93
CA VAL A 560 14.35 41.03 30.18
C VAL A 560 15.30 41.43 31.30
N ASP A 561 16.59 41.51 31.00
CA ASP A 561 17.64 41.90 32.00
C ASP A 561 17.42 43.33 32.50
N ASP A 562 17.13 44.29 31.58
CA ASP A 562 16.86 45.67 31.92
C ASP A 562 15.58 45.81 32.77
N ALA A 563 14.53 45.09 32.43
CA ALA A 563 13.29 45.07 33.19
C ALA A 563 13.49 44.44 34.60
N ALA A 564 14.27 43.37 34.67
CA ALA A 564 14.62 42.73 35.96
C ALA A 564 15.49 43.65 36.84
N ALA A 565 16.45 44.36 36.25
CA ALA A 565 17.26 45.36 36.97
C ALA A 565 16.41 46.55 37.45
N GLN A 566 15.43 46.97 36.62
CA GLN A 566 14.49 48.02 37.03
C GLN A 566 13.63 47.59 38.22
N LEU A 567 13.06 46.37 38.16
CA LEU A 567 12.29 45.81 39.27
C LEU A 567 13.12 45.76 40.56
N LYS A 568 14.35 45.25 40.50
CA LYS A 568 15.24 45.18 41.65
C LYS A 568 15.53 46.55 42.25
N ARG A 569 15.77 47.59 41.46
CA ARG A 569 15.95 48.96 41.94
C ARG A 569 14.74 49.49 42.69
N LEU A 570 13.51 49.24 42.16
CA LEU A 570 12.28 49.64 42.80
C LEU A 570 12.05 48.90 44.12
N GLU A 571 12.40 47.66 44.23
CA GLU A 571 12.33 46.88 45.45
C GLU A 571 13.33 47.37 46.50
N GLU A 572 14.56 47.68 46.12
CA GLU A 572 15.57 48.29 47.00
C GLU A 572 15.12 49.66 47.52
N GLU A 573 14.52 50.50 46.62
CA GLU A 573 13.98 51.79 47.03
C GLU A 573 12.80 51.61 47.99
N ARG A 574 11.88 50.66 47.73
CA ARG A 574 10.77 50.33 48.65
C ARG A 574 11.25 49.91 50.03
N GLU A 575 12.31 49.12 50.08
CA GLU A 575 12.92 48.68 51.33
C GLU A 575 13.53 49.87 52.11
N SER A 576 14.22 50.78 51.42
CA SER A 576 14.76 52.04 52.00
C SER A 576 13.65 52.92 52.54
N VAL A 577 12.56 53.13 51.75
CA VAL A 577 11.40 53.89 52.19
C VAL A 577 10.68 53.26 53.39
N SER A 578 10.63 51.90 53.40
CA SER A 578 10.04 51.15 54.53
C SER A 578 10.86 51.27 55.82
N LEU A 579 12.21 51.37 55.75
CA LEU A 579 13.07 51.68 56.89
C LEU A 579 12.85 53.08 57.39
N LYS A 580 12.83 54.09 56.50
CA LYS A 580 12.50 55.48 56.84
C LYS A 580 11.13 55.62 57.48
N LEU A 581 10.16 54.84 57.06
CA LEU A 581 8.83 54.82 57.66
C LEU A 581 8.85 54.26 59.07
N ARG A 582 9.62 53.23 59.35
CA ARG A 582 9.80 52.69 60.70
C ARG A 582 10.48 53.68 61.64
N GLU A 583 11.49 54.42 61.17
CA GLU A 583 12.15 55.49 61.90
C GLU A 583 11.19 56.63 62.17
N ALA A 584 10.47 57.16 61.17
CA ALA A 584 9.50 58.21 61.34
C ALA A 584 8.34 57.86 62.30
N VAL A 585 7.89 56.62 62.36
CA VAL A 585 6.91 56.09 63.30
C VAL A 585 7.50 56.06 64.70
N ARG A 586 8.77 55.71 64.88
CA ARG A 586 9.45 55.67 66.13
C ARG A 586 9.57 57.11 66.74
N ASP A 587 9.91 58.08 65.89
CA ASP A 587 10.16 59.48 66.29
C ASP A 587 8.88 60.35 66.33
N ARG A 588 7.70 59.77 66.19
CA ARG A 588 6.40 60.46 66.10
C ARG A 588 6.36 61.58 65.06
N GLY A 589 7.13 61.45 63.97
CA GLY A 589 7.19 62.38 62.85
C GLY A 589 6.06 62.25 61.86
N ALA A 590 6.04 63.12 60.82
CA ALA A 590 5.03 63.12 59.79
C ALA A 590 5.19 61.91 58.83
N THR A 591 4.34 60.89 58.97
CA THR A 591 4.36 59.65 58.22
C THR A 591 3.61 59.71 56.87
N GLY A 592 2.83 60.77 56.64
CA GLY A 592 1.92 60.85 55.46
C GLY A 592 2.64 60.78 54.10
N VAL A 593 3.72 61.57 53.95
CA VAL A 593 4.47 61.65 52.67
C VAL A 593 5.22 60.31 52.41
N VAL A 594 5.79 59.72 53.46
CA VAL A 594 6.51 58.43 53.31
C VAL A 594 5.57 57.27 52.97
N ASN A 595 4.33 57.30 53.54
CA ASN A 595 3.31 56.30 53.20
C ASN A 595 2.78 56.47 51.79
N ALA A 596 2.59 57.73 51.30
CA ALA A 596 2.19 58.00 49.93
C ALA A 596 3.24 57.46 48.94
N ARG A 597 4.55 57.73 49.18
CA ARG A 597 5.62 57.23 48.33
C ARG A 597 5.71 55.70 48.35
N LYS A 598 5.50 55.06 49.50
CA LYS A 598 5.44 53.61 49.60
C LYS A 598 4.28 53.01 48.78
N LYS A 599 3.12 53.67 48.74
CA LYS A 599 1.97 53.26 47.96
C LYS A 599 2.26 53.40 46.48
N GLU A 600 2.87 54.48 46.04
CA GLU A 600 3.32 54.68 44.64
C GLU A 600 4.30 53.63 44.21
N LEU A 601 5.35 53.36 45.03
CA LEU A 601 6.34 52.34 44.75
C LEU A 601 5.75 50.91 44.62
N ASN A 602 4.74 50.59 45.45
CA ASN A 602 4.05 49.31 45.29
C ASN A 602 3.28 49.21 43.97
N ALA A 603 2.67 50.33 43.48
CA ALA A 603 2.05 50.36 42.18
C ALA A 603 3.10 50.23 41.06
N GLU A 604 4.22 50.99 41.15
CA GLU A 604 5.32 50.92 40.19
C GLU A 604 5.95 49.51 40.13
N ILE A 605 6.14 48.83 41.28
CA ILE A 605 6.60 47.46 41.39
C ILE A 605 5.65 46.49 40.72
N THR A 606 4.32 46.61 41.01
CA THR A 606 3.30 45.76 40.37
C THR A 606 3.30 45.91 38.87
N ASP A 607 3.48 47.13 38.36
CA ASP A 607 3.55 47.37 36.91
C ASP A 607 4.87 46.85 36.28
N ALA A 608 5.99 47.00 37.03
CA ALA A 608 7.27 46.44 36.61
C ALA A 608 7.28 44.89 36.58
N GLU A 609 6.62 44.26 37.59
CA GLU A 609 6.40 42.79 37.61
C GLU A 609 5.59 42.31 36.38
N LYS A 610 4.50 42.96 36.10
CA LYS A 610 3.69 42.65 34.89
C LYS A 610 4.46 42.83 33.62
N ARG A 611 5.25 43.91 33.52
CA ARG A 611 6.10 44.16 32.36
C ARG A 611 7.18 43.10 32.23
N LEU A 612 7.80 42.70 33.28
CA LEU A 612 8.84 41.62 33.29
C LEU A 612 8.24 40.27 32.87
N GLU A 613 7.03 39.96 33.39
CA GLU A 613 6.34 38.74 33.01
C GLU A 613 5.95 38.75 31.53
N ALA A 614 5.47 39.87 30.99
CA ALA A 614 5.17 40.03 29.57
C ALA A 614 6.44 39.85 28.69
N LEU A 615 7.57 40.42 29.10
CA LEU A 615 8.85 40.28 28.37
C LEU A 615 9.38 38.84 28.42
N ARG A 616 9.27 38.17 29.56
CA ARG A 616 9.63 36.73 29.67
C ARG A 616 8.72 35.83 28.81
N ARG A 617 7.45 36.20 28.67
CA ARG A 617 6.55 35.52 27.73
C ARG A 617 7.00 35.74 26.29
N PHE A 618 7.29 36.98 25.92
CA PHE A 618 7.84 37.33 24.62
C PHE A 618 9.14 36.59 24.30
N GLU A 619 10.08 36.53 25.24
CA GLU A 619 11.34 35.80 25.11
C GLU A 619 11.10 34.30 24.78
N ARG A 620 10.18 33.66 25.51
CA ARG A 620 9.81 32.26 25.25
C ARG A 620 9.16 32.07 23.88
N GLU A 621 8.26 32.97 23.48
CA GLU A 621 7.62 32.95 22.16
C GLU A 621 8.64 33.18 21.05
N LEU A 622 9.58 34.10 21.25
CA LEU A 622 10.67 34.37 20.32
C LEU A 622 11.61 33.17 20.17
N SER A 623 12.01 32.56 21.27
CA SER A 623 12.85 31.35 21.22
C SER A 623 12.17 30.22 20.44
N ARG A 624 10.88 29.96 20.68
CA ARG A 624 10.11 28.99 19.91
C ARG A 624 10.02 29.34 18.42
N ALA A 625 9.78 30.61 18.11
CA ALA A 625 9.71 31.06 16.72
C ALA A 625 11.07 30.91 16.00
N VAL A 626 12.17 31.15 16.70
CA VAL A 626 13.52 30.94 16.21
C VAL A 626 13.78 29.45 15.98
N GLU A 627 13.39 28.58 16.92
CA GLU A 627 13.51 27.12 16.77
C GLU A 627 12.77 26.62 15.55
N VAL A 628 11.55 27.12 15.30
CA VAL A 628 10.77 26.76 14.09
C VAL A 628 11.55 27.09 12.81
N VAL A 629 12.18 28.29 12.74
CA VAL A 629 12.95 28.67 11.55
C VAL A 629 14.28 27.92 11.48
N ASP A 630 14.87 27.61 12.61
CA ASP A 630 16.11 26.85 12.70
C ASP A 630 15.92 25.39 12.22
N ASP A 631 14.80 24.78 12.57
CA ASP A 631 14.41 23.45 12.08
C ASP A 631 14.24 23.39 10.57
N LEU A 632 13.91 24.51 9.91
CA LEU A 632 13.83 24.58 8.44
C LEU A 632 15.20 24.45 7.74
N LEU A 633 16.30 24.60 8.47
CA LEU A 633 17.66 24.42 7.94
C LEU A 633 18.05 22.95 7.80
N GLY A 634 17.35 22.03 8.44
CA GLY A 634 17.58 20.60 8.32
C GLY A 634 17.13 20.07 6.95
N CYS A 635 18.06 19.49 6.18
CA CYS A 635 17.70 18.88 4.90
C CYS A 635 16.75 17.69 5.10
N PRO A 636 15.56 17.70 4.49
CA PRO A 636 14.58 16.63 4.65
C PRO A 636 14.97 15.32 3.97
N THR A 637 16.12 15.28 3.29
CA THR A 637 16.59 14.11 2.53
C THR A 637 17.81 13.46 3.16
N CYS A 638 18.87 14.23 3.44
CA CYS A 638 20.13 13.71 3.98
C CYS A 638 20.41 14.15 5.42
N ASN A 639 19.51 14.91 6.02
CA ASN A 639 19.59 15.45 7.38
C ASN A 639 20.77 16.43 7.63
N THR A 640 21.55 16.76 6.61
CA THR A 640 22.61 17.79 6.73
C THR A 640 21.98 19.15 6.97
N ARG A 641 22.56 19.92 7.89
CA ARG A 641 22.12 21.27 8.17
C ARG A 641 22.63 22.26 7.14
N ALA A 642 21.71 23.00 6.54
CA ALA A 642 22.02 24.07 5.59
C ALA A 642 22.57 25.32 6.29
N ASP A 643 23.40 26.08 5.59
CA ASP A 643 23.89 27.37 6.09
C ASP A 643 22.80 28.44 5.97
N ALA A 644 22.45 29.06 7.12
CA ALA A 644 21.38 30.06 7.20
C ALA A 644 21.63 31.33 6.36
N ARG A 645 22.90 31.63 5.99
CA ARG A 645 23.26 32.81 5.15
C ARG A 645 23.29 32.48 3.67
N ARG A 646 23.89 31.34 3.34
CA ARG A 646 24.18 30.96 1.96
C ARG A 646 23.02 30.23 1.31
N ASP A 647 22.45 29.26 2.07
CA ASP A 647 21.58 28.26 1.51
C ASP A 647 20.10 28.56 1.76
N PHE A 648 19.78 29.42 2.73
CA PHE A 648 18.42 29.82 3.08
C PHE A 648 18.06 31.19 2.50
N LYS A 649 16.96 31.26 1.76
CA LYS A 649 16.42 32.48 1.15
C LYS A 649 15.02 32.76 1.64
N SER A 650 14.82 33.90 2.29
CA SER A 650 13.50 34.41 2.64
C SER A 650 12.89 35.17 1.47
N MET A 651 11.65 34.91 1.14
CA MET A 651 10.89 35.57 0.07
C MET A 651 9.52 36.03 0.60
N GLY A 652 9.54 36.91 1.59
CA GLY A 652 8.33 37.43 2.25
C GLY A 652 7.59 36.35 3.06
N GLN A 653 6.49 35.80 2.55
CA GLN A 653 5.75 34.71 3.19
C GLN A 653 6.23 33.31 2.81
N HIS A 654 7.26 33.25 1.99
CA HIS A 654 7.83 32.01 1.47
C HIS A 654 9.31 31.93 1.78
N PHE A 655 9.85 30.73 1.76
CA PHE A 655 11.28 30.51 1.86
C PHE A 655 11.71 29.43 0.88
N SER A 656 12.99 29.44 0.55
CA SER A 656 13.66 28.40 -0.21
C SER A 656 15.00 28.09 0.45
N CYS A 657 15.31 26.81 0.58
CA CYS A 657 16.57 26.33 1.13
C CYS A 657 17.16 25.26 0.21
N THR A 658 18.48 25.23 0.04
CA THR A 658 19.18 24.26 -0.81
C THR A 658 20.27 23.57 -0.01
N CYS A 659 20.28 22.24 0.00
CA CYS A 659 21.32 21.47 0.67
C CYS A 659 22.64 21.52 -0.10
N SER A 660 23.74 21.80 0.59
CA SER A 660 25.08 21.79 0.00
C SER A 660 25.58 20.39 -0.35
N ASP A 661 25.12 19.37 0.38
CA ASP A 661 25.58 17.98 0.22
C ASP A 661 24.83 17.22 -0.86
N CYS A 662 23.50 17.18 -0.78
CA CYS A 662 22.68 16.41 -1.70
C CYS A 662 21.94 17.26 -2.74
N SER A 663 22.14 18.60 -2.71
CA SER A 663 21.51 19.57 -3.62
C SER A 663 19.98 19.51 -3.66
N THR A 664 19.35 18.94 -2.63
CA THR A 664 17.89 18.99 -2.44
C THR A 664 17.48 20.43 -2.15
N THR A 665 16.43 20.89 -2.79
CA THR A 665 15.82 22.20 -2.52
C THR A 665 14.46 22.01 -1.89
N TRP A 666 14.15 22.77 -0.82
CA TRP A 666 12.86 22.74 -0.14
C TRP A 666 12.41 24.13 0.26
N GLY A 667 11.12 24.28 0.53
CA GLY A 667 10.56 25.56 0.92
C GLY A 667 9.05 25.62 0.71
N THR A 668 8.55 26.84 0.50
CA THR A 668 7.14 27.08 0.18
C THR A 668 7.01 27.98 -1.05
N ILE A 669 5.97 27.76 -1.84
CA ILE A 669 5.59 28.58 -2.99
C ILE A 669 4.14 29.03 -2.87
N ALA A 670 3.74 30.09 -3.56
CA ALA A 670 2.35 30.50 -3.66
C ALA A 670 1.62 29.70 -4.74
N CYS A 671 0.39 29.26 -4.44
CA CYS A 671 -0.48 28.74 -5.48
C CYS A 671 -0.92 29.87 -6.43
N GLY A 672 -0.71 29.73 -7.72
CA GLY A 672 -1.09 30.74 -8.71
C GLY A 672 -2.59 31.08 -8.76
N ARG A 673 -3.48 30.23 -8.24
CA ARG A 673 -4.93 30.45 -8.22
C ARG A 673 -5.45 30.99 -6.90
N CYS A 674 -5.08 30.39 -5.77
CA CYS A 674 -5.63 30.77 -4.47
C CYS A 674 -4.63 31.51 -3.57
N SER A 675 -3.40 31.74 -4.05
CA SER A 675 -2.31 32.44 -3.36
C SER A 675 -1.92 31.84 -1.99
N LYS A 676 -2.40 30.66 -1.63
CA LYS A 676 -1.99 29.98 -0.40
C LYS A 676 -0.63 29.34 -0.59
N SER A 677 0.13 29.25 0.51
CA SER A 677 1.44 28.60 0.54
C SER A 677 1.33 27.10 0.30
N ILE A 678 2.16 26.58 -0.57
CA ILE A 678 2.29 25.15 -0.87
C ILE A 678 3.72 24.73 -0.49
N PRO A 679 3.89 23.68 0.34
CA PRO A 679 5.20 23.16 0.67
C PRO A 679 5.78 22.42 -0.55
N VAL A 680 7.04 22.65 -0.85
CA VAL A 680 7.75 22.07 -1.99
C VAL A 680 9.02 21.37 -1.55
N LEU A 681 9.35 20.28 -2.24
CA LEU A 681 10.57 19.52 -2.05
C LEU A 681 11.05 19.04 -3.42
N ARG A 682 12.22 19.53 -3.85
CA ARG A 682 12.88 19.12 -5.10
C ARG A 682 14.13 18.32 -4.77
N LEU A 683 14.12 17.06 -5.11
CA LEU A 683 15.27 16.17 -4.95
C LEU A 683 16.27 16.40 -6.10
N HIS A 684 17.56 16.43 -5.79
CA HIS A 684 18.58 16.62 -6.82
C HIS A 684 18.51 15.57 -7.93
N GLY A 685 18.60 16.01 -9.18
CA GLY A 685 18.53 15.17 -10.38
C GLY A 685 17.12 14.69 -10.73
N THR A 686 16.08 15.12 -10.01
CA THR A 686 14.69 14.99 -10.45
C THR A 686 14.34 16.22 -11.28
N ALA A 687 14.85 16.28 -12.51
CA ALA A 687 14.34 17.24 -13.46
C ALA A 687 13.08 16.66 -14.10
N TRP A 688 12.02 17.44 -14.18
CA TRP A 688 10.75 17.10 -14.81
C TRP A 688 10.85 16.58 -16.25
N THR A 689 11.96 16.86 -16.91
CA THR A 689 12.10 16.76 -18.36
C THR A 689 13.25 15.87 -18.84
N THR A 690 14.09 15.29 -18.00
CA THR A 690 15.40 14.86 -18.46
C THR A 690 15.79 13.40 -18.29
N LEU A 691 14.91 12.53 -17.85
CA LEU A 691 15.13 11.10 -18.08
C LEU A 691 14.48 10.76 -19.42
N ALA A 692 15.33 10.54 -20.41
CA ALA A 692 14.96 10.38 -21.81
C ALA A 692 13.72 9.50 -21.99
N GLY A 693 12.60 10.09 -22.40
CA GLY A 693 11.47 9.43 -23.00
C GLY A 693 10.30 9.03 -22.11
N GLU A 694 10.47 8.80 -20.81
CA GLU A 694 9.39 8.61 -19.84
C GLU A 694 9.75 9.26 -18.53
N PRO A 695 8.80 9.84 -17.77
CA PRO A 695 9.06 10.22 -16.39
C PRO A 695 9.52 8.96 -15.67
N GLY A 696 10.81 8.89 -15.38
CA GLY A 696 11.44 7.69 -14.86
C GLY A 696 10.72 7.22 -13.61
N TRP A 697 10.58 5.92 -13.44
CA TRP A 697 10.02 5.35 -12.22
C TRP A 697 10.71 5.91 -10.97
N ILE A 698 11.99 6.33 -11.04
CA ILE A 698 12.71 7.03 -9.97
C ILE A 698 11.98 8.30 -9.55
N ASP A 699 11.51 9.11 -10.50
CA ASP A 699 10.80 10.36 -10.20
C ASP A 699 9.41 10.04 -9.60
N ARG A 700 8.74 8.99 -10.05
CA ARG A 700 7.51 8.49 -9.46
C ARG A 700 7.74 7.92 -8.05
N MET A 701 8.85 7.23 -7.84
CA MET A 701 9.20 6.61 -6.57
C MET A 701 9.71 7.63 -5.55
N LEU A 702 10.67 8.46 -5.92
CA LEU A 702 11.35 9.38 -5.00
C LEU A 702 10.61 10.70 -4.78
N GLY A 703 9.53 10.89 -5.47
CA GLY A 703 8.64 12.01 -5.25
C GLY A 703 8.86 13.15 -6.21
N ALA A 704 7.78 13.85 -6.44
CA ALA A 704 7.76 15.08 -7.21
C ALA A 704 8.38 16.23 -6.42
N ASP A 705 8.53 17.35 -7.10
CA ASP A 705 9.04 18.62 -6.53
C ASP A 705 8.13 19.19 -5.43
N VAL A 706 6.97 18.59 -5.17
CA VAL A 706 6.01 19.05 -4.20
C VAL A 706 5.79 17.97 -3.15
N LEU A 707 5.74 18.36 -1.88
CA LEU A 707 5.34 17.45 -0.79
C LEU A 707 3.89 16.97 -0.97
N ALA A 708 3.05 17.74 -1.62
CA ALA A 708 1.74 17.31 -2.08
C ALA A 708 1.87 16.18 -3.11
N VAL A 709 0.82 15.37 -3.24
CA VAL A 709 0.81 14.23 -4.13
C VAL A 709 1.04 14.65 -5.58
N PRO A 710 1.98 14.05 -6.29
CA PRO A 710 2.18 14.33 -7.69
C PRO A 710 0.98 13.81 -8.50
N TRP A 711 0.58 14.61 -9.46
CA TRP A 711 -0.46 14.27 -10.41
C TRP A 711 0.18 14.02 -11.78
N VAL A 712 -0.09 12.87 -12.36
CA VAL A 712 0.47 12.47 -13.66
C VAL A 712 -0.64 12.46 -14.69
N VAL A 713 -0.54 13.27 -15.73
CA VAL A 713 -1.40 13.23 -16.90
C VAL A 713 -0.55 13.00 -18.13
N GLY A 714 -0.61 11.81 -18.70
CA GLY A 714 0.26 11.43 -19.80
C GLY A 714 1.74 11.47 -19.37
N THR A 715 2.53 12.30 -20.03
CA THR A 715 3.95 12.52 -19.71
C THR A 715 4.20 13.70 -18.77
N GLU A 716 3.16 14.48 -18.42
CA GLU A 716 3.29 15.65 -17.55
C GLU A 716 3.08 15.27 -16.10
N ILE A 717 4.00 15.66 -15.25
CA ILE A 717 3.92 15.55 -13.79
C ILE A 717 3.57 16.94 -13.26
N GLY A 718 2.44 17.04 -12.56
CA GLY A 718 2.01 18.25 -11.90
C GLY A 718 1.83 18.03 -10.41
N PHE A 719 1.28 19.00 -9.73
CA PHE A 719 0.82 18.85 -8.34
C PHE A 719 -0.55 19.48 -8.17
N VAL A 720 -1.31 18.94 -7.23
CA VAL A 720 -2.62 19.50 -6.86
C VAL A 720 -2.45 20.40 -5.66
N CYS A 721 -2.91 21.64 -5.78
CA CYS A 721 -2.92 22.53 -4.62
C CYS A 721 -3.85 21.94 -3.54
N PRO A 722 -3.34 21.68 -2.33
CA PRO A 722 -4.14 21.08 -1.27
C PRO A 722 -5.32 21.95 -0.81
N SER A 723 -5.27 23.26 -1.11
CA SER A 723 -6.30 24.20 -0.67
C SER A 723 -7.43 24.41 -1.69
N CYS A 724 -7.15 24.38 -2.99
CA CYS A 724 -8.15 24.66 -4.01
C CYS A 724 -8.35 23.55 -5.03
N GLY A 725 -7.63 22.44 -4.91
CA GLY A 725 -7.71 21.29 -5.82
C GLY A 725 -7.24 21.59 -7.26
N ASN A 726 -6.66 22.76 -7.51
CA ASN A 726 -6.18 23.14 -8.84
C ASN A 726 -4.72 22.74 -9.04
N CYS A 727 -4.39 22.33 -10.26
CA CYS A 727 -3.01 22.04 -10.66
C CYS A 727 -2.50 23.21 -11.52
N PRO A 728 -1.68 24.12 -10.97
CA PRO A 728 -1.14 25.22 -11.75
C PRO A 728 -0.03 24.71 -12.67
N ARG A 729 -0.28 24.70 -13.98
CA ARG A 729 0.74 24.36 -14.99
C ARG A 729 1.89 25.38 -15.00
N ASP A 730 1.62 26.62 -14.62
CA ASP A 730 2.52 27.76 -14.85
C ASP A 730 3.50 28.06 -13.69
N ALA A 731 3.30 27.50 -12.52
CA ALA A 731 4.15 27.79 -11.36
C ALA A 731 5.52 27.09 -11.38
N LEU A 732 5.67 26.09 -12.23
CA LEU A 732 6.90 25.27 -12.32
C LEU A 732 7.94 25.79 -13.31
N THR A 733 7.55 26.70 -14.22
CA THR A 733 8.44 27.33 -15.18
C THR A 733 9.12 28.60 -14.65
N ALA A 734 8.69 29.10 -13.49
CA ALA A 734 9.15 30.36 -12.91
C ALA A 734 10.15 30.19 -11.73
N ALA A 735 10.56 28.96 -11.38
CA ALA A 735 11.51 28.71 -10.29
C ALA A 735 12.86 28.21 -10.77
#